data_3540a7c400ee90f0f1884f5078a57c24
#
_entry.id   3540a7c400ee90f0f1884f5078a57c24
#
_cell.length_a   1.000
_cell.length_b   1.000
_cell.length_c   1.000
_cell.angle_alpha   90.00
_cell.angle_beta   90.00
_cell.angle_gamma   90.00
#
_symmetry.space_group_name_H-M   'P 1'
#
loop_
_entity.id
_entity.type
_entity.pdbx_description
1 polymer ?
#
loop_
_entity_poly.entity_id
_entity_poly.type
_entity_poly.pdbx_seq_one_letter_code
_entity_poly.pdbx_strand_id
1 'polypeptide(L)'
;MVQDLTSLTAYLDGEPMLFEEGDTLLNFIDRHRGRGHVPTLCDAPQLEPYGACRVCSVEVALQPDGPRRVVASCHTPLTAGMHVFTESTKVRDLRKNIVELVLTDHPLDCLTCEVNGNCELQTVAAKVGVRKVRYPGGANHLGRTKDLSHPYLTSDLSKCINCSRCVRACDEVQGQHVLSMHGRGFNARIIKGLDQSFMDSTCVSCGACSQACPTSAISDVFQSKSIEATKKTRTVCTYCGVGCNLNVATKGREVLSIQAPTDSEVNHSHTCLKGRYAFRFVNHPERLRTPLIRYNGHFTEATWDEAYDYIVKNLTRIQSEHGGDAIAGISSARCTNEENYLMQKFIRAGFGTNNIDACARVCHSPTAWGMQKAFGTGAATNSIADLEFTNCILITGANPTEGHPVTGSRIKQRVLKGVPLIVIDPREIELVPYAKHHLQLRPGTNVALLDMFAFYLLDEGLIDRDFITKRCENWEEFEKGLRSLDLDALEAIHGVPREQVRAAAIEYGSAGNAMAFHGLGVTEHSHGSKTVMTLADIAMMTGNIGRPGVGVLPLRGQNNVQGAADMGCQPHQGAGYLQVNDPEMHKRYEEFYGVHLSDQIGYKIPQMYEAALAGHLKALWIMGEDVAQTDPNTEHVQAALNALDFLVVQELFMTPTCEFADVVLPASSFLEKSGTFTNGERRVQRVNAVIPPVEGTKPDGVIIAEIMQRMGMDQPDYTPEGVLAEIAQIVPFFKGATWENLTEQGTQWPIQDGGIGTPILHLDSFKRGLGKFHFFHFQESKEIEKHGTEYPFILTTGRILEHYNCGTMTRRTGNAQIVSEDLLAIHPDDAAKKGIEDGDLVRVHSARGEVRIKARVSTEVKPGVLYTTFHFPEHLVNMVTSSECDEDTMCPEYKVVAVDVEKVATRKGHGAEMASIAHPG
;
A
#
# COMPACT_ATOMS: atom_id res chain seq x y z
N MET A 1 23.01 -13.79 31.43
CA MET A 1 22.84 -15.12 32.02
C MET A 1 22.64 -16.09 30.88
N VAL A 2 23.64 -16.92 30.63
CA VAL A 2 23.55 -18.05 29.68
C VAL A 2 22.59 -19.04 30.35
N GLN A 3 21.31 -19.06 29.88
CA GLN A 3 20.43 -20.17 30.25
C GLN A 3 21.02 -21.45 29.70
N ASP A 4 21.26 -22.42 30.59
CA ASP A 4 21.57 -23.77 30.25
C ASP A 4 20.59 -24.28 29.18
N LEU A 5 21.07 -24.45 27.96
CA LEU A 5 20.43 -25.19 26.89
C LEU A 5 20.45 -26.69 27.24
N THR A 6 19.82 -27.09 28.34
CA THR A 6 19.38 -28.46 28.53
C THR A 6 18.35 -28.69 27.45
N SER A 7 18.82 -29.25 26.36
CA SER A 7 18.13 -29.49 25.09
C SER A 7 16.72 -29.98 25.35
N LEU A 8 15.75 -29.17 24.91
CA LEU A 8 14.36 -29.56 24.79
C LEU A 8 14.35 -30.73 23.76
N THR A 9 14.39 -31.96 24.25
CA THR A 9 14.46 -33.16 23.45
C THR A 9 13.14 -33.93 23.58
N ALA A 10 12.58 -34.35 22.42
CA ALA A 10 11.46 -35.28 22.32
C ALA A 10 11.81 -36.40 21.36
N TYR A 11 11.04 -37.47 21.34
CA TYR A 11 11.32 -38.66 20.52
C TYR A 11 10.30 -38.74 19.37
N LEU A 12 10.79 -38.73 18.14
CA LEU A 12 9.97 -38.86 16.93
C LEU A 12 10.19 -40.25 16.31
N ASP A 13 9.17 -41.09 16.40
CA ASP A 13 9.20 -42.47 15.95
C ASP A 13 10.43 -43.27 16.49
N GLY A 14 10.80 -42.99 17.76
CA GLY A 14 11.89 -43.60 18.49
C GLY A 14 13.23 -42.84 18.41
N GLU A 15 13.38 -41.84 17.53
CA GLU A 15 14.60 -41.04 17.39
C GLU A 15 14.54 -39.76 18.25
N PRO A 16 15.59 -39.47 19.06
CA PRO A 16 15.65 -38.22 19.83
C PRO A 16 15.89 -37.02 18.90
N MET A 17 15.06 -35.99 19.01
CA MET A 17 15.13 -34.77 18.20
C MET A 17 14.99 -33.54 19.09
N LEU A 18 15.65 -32.45 18.73
CA LEU A 18 15.51 -31.16 19.38
C LEU A 18 14.22 -30.48 18.96
N PHE A 19 13.59 -29.75 19.88
CA PHE A 19 12.41 -28.93 19.58
C PHE A 19 12.52 -27.54 20.20
N GLU A 20 11.69 -26.61 19.74
CA GLU A 20 11.63 -25.24 20.25
C GLU A 20 10.49 -25.11 21.28
N GLU A 21 10.69 -24.25 22.28
CA GLU A 21 9.64 -23.94 23.24
C GLU A 21 8.41 -23.35 22.54
N GLY A 22 7.23 -23.88 22.85
CA GLY A 22 5.99 -23.48 22.18
C GLY A 22 5.61 -24.29 20.95
N ASP A 23 6.46 -25.23 20.51
CA ASP A 23 6.12 -26.08 19.37
C ASP A 23 4.86 -26.91 19.61
N THR A 24 4.01 -26.99 18.60
CA THR A 24 3.04 -28.06 18.48
C THR A 24 3.72 -29.35 18.00
N LEU A 25 3.08 -30.49 18.23
CA LEU A 25 3.56 -31.76 17.68
C LEU A 25 3.73 -31.70 16.15
N LEU A 26 2.82 -30.98 15.45
CA LEU A 26 2.88 -30.85 14.01
C LEU A 26 4.09 -30.02 13.56
N ASN A 27 4.36 -28.88 14.21
CA ASN A 27 5.53 -28.05 13.90
C ASN A 27 6.83 -28.83 14.07
N PHE A 28 6.95 -29.59 15.16
CA PHE A 28 8.09 -30.46 15.41
C PHE A 28 8.25 -31.56 14.33
N ILE A 29 7.14 -32.22 13.94
CA ILE A 29 7.16 -33.24 12.90
C ILE A 29 7.54 -32.62 11.55
N ASP A 30 6.93 -31.50 11.18
CA ASP A 30 7.19 -30.83 9.89
C ASP A 30 8.63 -30.34 9.78
N ARG A 31 9.25 -29.88 10.89
CA ARG A 31 10.66 -29.46 10.94
C ARG A 31 11.61 -30.64 10.66
N HIS A 32 11.35 -31.81 11.18
CA HIS A 32 12.27 -32.96 11.11
C HIS A 32 11.97 -33.95 9.97
N ARG A 33 10.71 -34.01 9.50
CA ARG A 33 10.28 -34.97 8.46
C ARG A 33 9.72 -34.27 7.20
N GLY A 34 9.61 -32.97 7.23
CA GLY A 34 9.03 -32.17 6.14
C GLY A 34 7.50 -32.09 6.22
N ARG A 35 6.99 -30.95 5.74
CA ARG A 35 5.56 -30.65 5.73
C ARG A 35 4.78 -31.73 4.96
N GLY A 36 3.68 -32.15 5.56
CA GLY A 36 2.81 -33.19 5.00
C GLY A 36 3.28 -34.61 5.31
N HIS A 37 4.35 -34.84 6.11
CA HIS A 37 4.64 -36.16 6.65
C HIS A 37 3.44 -36.70 7.42
N VAL A 38 2.88 -35.88 8.32
CA VAL A 38 1.55 -36.12 8.89
C VAL A 38 0.53 -35.30 8.08
N PRO A 39 -0.49 -35.93 7.46
CA PRO A 39 -1.44 -35.23 6.62
C PRO A 39 -2.37 -34.34 7.44
N THR A 40 -2.79 -33.20 6.88
CA THR A 40 -3.72 -32.25 7.47
C THR A 40 -4.80 -31.84 6.47
N LEU A 41 -5.98 -31.36 6.94
CA LEU A 41 -7.01 -30.78 6.09
C LEU A 41 -7.55 -29.45 6.67
N CYS A 42 -7.67 -29.29 7.99
CA CYS A 42 -8.13 -28.03 8.59
C CYS A 42 -6.97 -27.12 9.03
N ASP A 43 -5.74 -27.59 8.98
CA ASP A 43 -4.56 -26.81 9.29
C ASP A 43 -4.01 -26.13 8.03
N ALA A 44 -3.52 -24.89 8.17
CA ALA A 44 -2.83 -24.15 7.12
C ALA A 44 -1.76 -23.24 7.74
N PRO A 45 -0.62 -22.96 7.06
CA PRO A 45 0.51 -22.26 7.64
C PRO A 45 0.17 -20.86 8.18
N GLN A 46 -0.83 -20.21 7.57
CA GLN A 46 -1.25 -18.86 7.88
C GLN A 46 -2.38 -18.79 8.93
N LEU A 47 -2.80 -19.91 9.48
CA LEU A 47 -3.92 -20.00 10.42
C LEU A 47 -3.47 -20.59 11.75
N GLU A 48 -4.08 -20.13 12.83
CA GLU A 48 -3.85 -20.67 14.16
C GLU A 48 -4.23 -22.16 14.23
N PRO A 49 -3.64 -22.97 15.10
CA PRO A 49 -4.00 -24.37 15.27
C PRO A 49 -5.48 -24.57 15.62
N TYR A 50 -6.21 -25.44 14.91
CA TYR A 50 -7.65 -25.61 15.07
C TYR A 50 -8.08 -26.99 15.58
N GLY A 51 -7.45 -28.07 15.15
CA GLY A 51 -7.65 -29.44 15.65
C GLY A 51 -9.00 -30.09 15.27
N ALA A 52 -9.79 -29.54 14.33
CA ALA A 52 -11.16 -29.98 14.05
C ALA A 52 -11.24 -31.29 13.23
N CYS A 53 -10.51 -31.41 12.12
CA CYS A 53 -10.65 -32.53 11.18
C CYS A 53 -10.06 -33.86 11.67
N ARG A 54 -9.13 -33.84 12.63
CA ARG A 54 -8.43 -34.99 13.19
C ARG A 54 -7.59 -35.83 12.20
N VAL A 55 -7.42 -35.39 10.97
CA VAL A 55 -6.58 -36.07 9.98
C VAL A 55 -5.11 -36.08 10.41
N CYS A 56 -4.69 -35.08 11.20
CA CYS A 56 -3.34 -34.98 11.76
C CYS A 56 -3.12 -35.84 13.02
N SER A 57 -3.97 -36.80 13.34
CA SER A 57 -3.84 -37.63 14.53
C SER A 57 -2.50 -38.37 14.59
N VAL A 58 -1.86 -38.39 15.77
CA VAL A 58 -0.65 -39.15 16.11
C VAL A 58 -0.86 -39.83 17.45
N GLU A 59 -0.07 -40.84 17.81
CA GLU A 59 -0.02 -41.35 19.17
C GLU A 59 1.13 -40.68 19.94
N VAL A 60 0.90 -40.43 21.23
CA VAL A 60 1.90 -39.90 22.14
C VAL A 60 1.99 -40.75 23.41
N ALA A 61 3.18 -40.85 23.99
CA ALA A 61 3.44 -41.49 25.28
C ALA A 61 4.52 -40.71 26.04
N LEU A 62 4.51 -40.80 27.38
CA LEU A 62 5.56 -40.20 28.22
C LEU A 62 6.79 -41.12 28.41
N GLN A 63 6.66 -42.36 28.02
CA GLN A 63 7.75 -43.38 28.06
C GLN A 63 7.64 -44.26 26.78
N PRO A 64 8.78 -44.87 26.32
CA PRO A 64 8.77 -45.62 25.06
C PRO A 64 7.69 -46.72 24.99
N ASP A 65 7.52 -47.47 26.06
CA ASP A 65 6.57 -48.56 26.19
C ASP A 65 5.33 -48.20 27.04
N GLY A 66 5.14 -46.91 27.30
CA GLY A 66 4.03 -46.43 28.11
C GLY A 66 2.69 -46.47 27.36
N PRO A 67 1.58 -46.20 28.06
CA PRO A 67 0.25 -46.16 27.46
C PRO A 67 0.17 -45.03 26.42
N ARG A 68 -0.25 -45.37 25.20
CA ARG A 68 -0.35 -44.44 24.09
C ARG A 68 -1.73 -43.80 24.01
N ARG A 69 -1.76 -42.48 23.81
CA ARG A 69 -2.97 -41.72 23.54
C ARG A 69 -2.95 -41.11 22.14
N VAL A 70 -4.10 -41.12 21.46
CA VAL A 70 -4.26 -40.47 20.18
C VAL A 70 -4.60 -39.00 20.40
N VAL A 71 -3.86 -38.07 19.77
CA VAL A 71 -4.04 -36.63 19.85
C VAL A 71 -3.97 -35.99 18.47
N ALA A 72 -4.50 -34.76 18.33
CA ALA A 72 -4.36 -33.97 17.12
C ALA A 72 -3.01 -33.22 17.15
N SER A 73 -2.08 -33.57 16.26
CA SER A 73 -0.72 -33.01 16.28
C SER A 73 -0.69 -31.50 16.04
N CYS A 74 -1.60 -30.95 15.24
CA CYS A 74 -1.63 -29.52 14.94
C CYS A 74 -1.94 -28.64 16.16
N HIS A 75 -2.59 -29.17 17.20
CA HIS A 75 -3.06 -28.39 18.34
C HIS A 75 -2.47 -28.84 19.70
N THR A 76 -1.75 -29.95 19.73
CA THR A 76 -1.18 -30.47 20.97
C THR A 76 0.22 -29.92 21.18
N PRO A 77 0.50 -29.21 22.30
CA PRO A 77 1.84 -28.75 22.64
C PRO A 77 2.81 -29.91 22.86
N LEU A 78 4.05 -29.73 22.41
CA LEU A 78 5.13 -30.68 22.66
C LEU A 78 5.76 -30.42 24.03
N THR A 79 6.16 -31.50 24.71
CA THR A 79 6.87 -31.42 26.00
C THR A 79 8.12 -32.29 25.97
N ALA A 80 9.13 -31.90 26.75
CA ALA A 80 10.38 -32.66 26.83
C ALA A 80 10.15 -34.12 27.30
N GLY A 81 10.85 -35.04 26.67
CA GLY A 81 10.74 -36.46 26.94
C GLY A 81 9.52 -37.15 26.31
N MET A 82 8.64 -36.42 25.61
CA MET A 82 7.47 -37.02 24.94
C MET A 82 7.91 -37.90 23.77
N HIS A 83 7.29 -39.06 23.66
CA HIS A 83 7.44 -39.98 22.52
C HIS A 83 6.23 -39.79 21.57
N VAL A 84 6.51 -39.47 20.32
CA VAL A 84 5.53 -39.21 19.25
C VAL A 84 5.64 -40.34 18.22
N PHE A 85 4.51 -40.99 17.91
CA PHE A 85 4.44 -42.11 16.94
C PHE A 85 3.55 -41.67 15.79
N THR A 86 4.13 -41.49 14.62
CA THR A 86 3.42 -40.92 13.45
C THR A 86 2.80 -42.00 12.56
N GLU A 87 3.28 -43.25 12.60
CA GLU A 87 2.95 -44.32 11.63
C GLU A 87 2.46 -45.63 12.26
N SER A 88 1.90 -45.58 13.49
CA SER A 88 1.31 -46.77 14.09
C SER A 88 0.08 -47.25 13.27
N THR A 89 -0.22 -48.56 13.29
CA THR A 89 -1.39 -49.12 12.60
C THR A 89 -2.67 -48.39 12.97
N LYS A 90 -2.83 -48.08 14.28
CA LYS A 90 -4.00 -47.36 14.80
C LYS A 90 -4.18 -45.99 14.20
N VAL A 91 -3.14 -45.15 14.10
CA VAL A 91 -3.27 -43.80 13.51
C VAL A 91 -3.42 -43.86 11.99
N ARG A 92 -2.79 -44.82 11.31
CA ARG A 92 -2.99 -45.04 9.86
C ARG A 92 -4.45 -45.37 9.56
N ASP A 93 -5.01 -46.35 10.28
CA ASP A 93 -6.43 -46.74 10.11
C ASP A 93 -7.38 -45.61 10.46
N LEU A 94 -7.11 -44.88 11.53
CA LEU A 94 -7.91 -43.74 11.94
C LEU A 94 -7.93 -42.62 10.87
N ARG A 95 -6.77 -42.18 10.38
CA ARG A 95 -6.64 -41.19 9.31
C ARG A 95 -7.38 -41.61 8.04
N LYS A 96 -7.20 -42.91 7.64
CA LYS A 96 -7.92 -43.45 6.48
C LYS A 96 -9.43 -43.41 6.65
N ASN A 97 -9.95 -43.81 7.81
CA ASN A 97 -11.38 -43.78 8.09
C ASN A 97 -11.94 -42.34 8.08
N ILE A 98 -11.22 -41.39 8.67
CA ILE A 98 -11.62 -39.97 8.68
C ILE A 98 -11.70 -39.42 7.24
N VAL A 99 -10.69 -39.69 6.42
CA VAL A 99 -10.67 -39.21 5.02
C VAL A 99 -11.76 -39.88 4.19
N GLU A 100 -12.05 -41.17 4.40
CA GLU A 100 -13.20 -41.83 3.78
C GLU A 100 -14.53 -41.18 4.15
N LEU A 101 -14.72 -40.81 5.43
CA LEU A 101 -15.92 -40.09 5.87
C LEU A 101 -16.05 -38.71 5.22
N VAL A 102 -14.94 -37.96 5.07
CA VAL A 102 -14.93 -36.70 4.34
C VAL A 102 -15.35 -36.91 2.88
N LEU A 103 -14.84 -37.96 2.23
CA LEU A 103 -15.16 -38.28 0.84
C LEU A 103 -16.60 -38.76 0.60
N THR A 104 -17.34 -39.17 1.63
CA THR A 104 -18.77 -39.57 1.47
C THR A 104 -19.68 -38.43 1.01
N ASP A 105 -19.31 -37.19 1.32
CA ASP A 105 -20.08 -35.98 0.98
C ASP A 105 -19.38 -35.10 -0.06
N HIS A 106 -18.32 -35.62 -0.69
CA HIS A 106 -17.56 -34.93 -1.72
C HIS A 106 -17.79 -35.58 -3.09
N PRO A 107 -18.06 -34.82 -4.17
CA PRO A 107 -18.21 -35.42 -5.50
C PRO A 107 -16.88 -36.05 -5.93
N LEU A 108 -16.96 -37.30 -6.40
CA LEU A 108 -15.77 -38.08 -6.83
C LEU A 108 -15.53 -37.92 -8.33
N ASP A 109 -15.70 -36.67 -8.83
CA ASP A 109 -15.58 -36.27 -10.23
C ASP A 109 -14.18 -35.70 -10.57
N CYS A 110 -13.15 -36.18 -9.91
CA CYS A 110 -11.79 -35.62 -9.99
C CYS A 110 -11.29 -35.42 -11.43
N LEU A 111 -11.67 -36.29 -12.36
CA LEU A 111 -11.23 -36.19 -13.77
C LEU A 111 -11.75 -34.94 -14.49
N THR A 112 -12.88 -34.42 -14.07
CA THR A 112 -13.50 -33.21 -14.64
C THR A 112 -13.35 -31.99 -13.71
N CYS A 113 -12.72 -32.16 -12.54
CA CYS A 113 -12.54 -31.11 -11.58
C CYS A 113 -11.43 -30.15 -12.01
N GLU A 114 -11.66 -28.86 -11.92
CA GLU A 114 -10.71 -27.80 -12.29
C GLU A 114 -9.39 -27.83 -11.51
N VAL A 115 -9.37 -28.46 -10.31
CA VAL A 115 -8.17 -28.60 -9.47
C VAL A 115 -7.60 -30.00 -9.49
N ASN A 116 -7.93 -30.83 -10.47
CA ASN A 116 -7.37 -32.16 -10.58
C ASN A 116 -5.84 -32.11 -10.65
N GLY A 117 -5.17 -32.91 -9.80
CA GLY A 117 -3.71 -32.91 -9.66
C GLY A 117 -3.12 -31.78 -8.78
N ASN A 118 -3.93 -30.83 -8.33
CA ASN A 118 -3.54 -29.75 -7.43
C ASN A 118 -4.59 -29.54 -6.32
N CYS A 119 -5.03 -30.63 -5.69
CA CYS A 119 -6.05 -30.66 -4.63
C CYS A 119 -5.47 -31.34 -3.38
N GLU A 120 -5.46 -30.63 -2.25
CA GLU A 120 -4.94 -31.18 -1.00
C GLU A 120 -5.72 -32.42 -0.54
N LEU A 121 -7.06 -32.45 -0.74
CA LEU A 121 -7.89 -33.61 -0.41
C LEU A 121 -7.48 -34.83 -1.24
N GLN A 122 -7.18 -34.67 -2.53
CA GLN A 122 -6.70 -35.73 -3.42
C GLN A 122 -5.35 -36.28 -2.94
N THR A 123 -4.42 -35.37 -2.60
CA THR A 123 -3.10 -35.73 -2.08
C THR A 123 -3.22 -36.48 -0.75
N VAL A 124 -4.04 -36.01 0.16
CA VAL A 124 -4.27 -36.66 1.46
C VAL A 124 -4.94 -38.03 1.30
N ALA A 125 -5.95 -38.13 0.44
CA ALA A 125 -6.61 -39.44 0.17
C ALA A 125 -5.64 -40.49 -0.40
N ALA A 126 -4.78 -40.07 -1.31
CA ALA A 126 -3.71 -40.93 -1.85
C ALA A 126 -2.73 -41.39 -0.76
N LYS A 127 -2.29 -40.45 0.09
CA LYS A 127 -1.33 -40.69 1.16
C LYS A 127 -1.83 -41.66 2.22
N VAL A 128 -3.10 -41.51 2.65
CA VAL A 128 -3.71 -42.43 3.65
C VAL A 128 -4.20 -43.74 3.03
N GLY A 129 -4.00 -43.95 1.74
CA GLY A 129 -4.31 -45.17 1.04
C GLY A 129 -5.80 -45.45 0.84
N VAL A 130 -6.64 -44.39 0.69
CA VAL A 130 -8.05 -44.60 0.30
C VAL A 130 -8.11 -44.97 -1.18
N ARG A 131 -8.78 -46.07 -1.48
CA ARG A 131 -9.00 -46.56 -2.84
C ARG A 131 -10.50 -46.70 -3.17
N LYS A 132 -11.33 -46.82 -2.13
CA LYS A 132 -12.78 -46.97 -2.24
C LYS A 132 -13.41 -46.35 -1.00
N VAL A 133 -14.50 -45.60 -1.19
CA VAL A 133 -15.33 -45.07 -0.09
C VAL A 133 -16.30 -46.20 0.31
N ARG A 134 -16.27 -46.63 1.55
CA ARG A 134 -17.06 -47.72 2.09
C ARG A 134 -18.43 -47.30 2.61
N TYR A 135 -18.55 -46.05 2.99
CA TYR A 135 -19.76 -45.50 3.61
C TYR A 135 -20.71 -44.97 2.55
N PRO A 136 -22.01 -45.01 2.77
CA PRO A 136 -22.98 -44.35 1.88
C PRO A 136 -22.79 -42.85 1.87
N GLY A 137 -23.00 -42.21 0.73
CA GLY A 137 -22.86 -40.78 0.55
C GLY A 137 -23.93 -39.96 1.28
N GLY A 138 -23.58 -38.77 1.74
CA GLY A 138 -24.47 -37.80 2.37
C GLY A 138 -25.31 -37.01 1.40
N ALA A 139 -24.76 -36.48 0.35
CA ALA A 139 -25.40 -35.71 -0.73
C ALA A 139 -25.92 -34.31 -0.38
N ASN A 140 -25.66 -33.79 0.79
CA ASN A 140 -26.17 -32.50 1.25
C ASN A 140 -25.49 -31.29 0.59
N HIS A 141 -24.24 -31.43 0.15
CA HIS A 141 -23.52 -30.39 -0.62
C HIS A 141 -23.76 -30.49 -2.12
N LEU A 142 -24.12 -31.65 -2.62
CA LEU A 142 -24.41 -31.89 -4.02
C LEU A 142 -25.69 -31.14 -4.46
N GLY A 143 -25.64 -30.46 -5.57
CA GLY A 143 -26.78 -29.69 -6.10
C GLY A 143 -26.97 -28.30 -5.54
N ARG A 144 -26.04 -27.79 -4.70
CA ARG A 144 -26.04 -26.39 -4.28
C ARG A 144 -25.70 -25.47 -5.43
N THR A 145 -26.33 -24.29 -5.46
CA THR A 145 -26.09 -23.28 -6.49
C THR A 145 -24.65 -22.74 -6.35
N LYS A 146 -23.96 -22.64 -7.48
CA LYS A 146 -22.67 -21.97 -7.54
C LYS A 146 -22.87 -20.46 -7.49
N ASP A 147 -21.97 -19.77 -6.79
CA ASP A 147 -21.89 -18.32 -6.81
C ASP A 147 -20.81 -17.92 -7.81
N LEU A 148 -21.21 -17.28 -8.89
CA LEU A 148 -20.37 -16.77 -9.98
C LEU A 148 -20.52 -15.25 -10.14
N SER A 149 -21.06 -14.57 -9.14
CA SER A 149 -21.39 -13.14 -9.18
C SER A 149 -20.14 -12.25 -9.22
N HIS A 150 -19.04 -12.69 -8.61
CA HIS A 150 -17.87 -11.87 -8.36
C HIS A 150 -16.83 -12.00 -9.49
N PRO A 151 -16.20 -10.90 -9.96
CA PRO A 151 -15.24 -10.95 -11.06
C PRO A 151 -13.97 -11.77 -10.74
N TYR A 152 -13.66 -12.03 -9.48
CA TYR A 152 -12.44 -12.70 -9.05
C TYR A 152 -12.65 -13.99 -8.27
N LEU A 153 -13.77 -14.15 -7.60
CA LEU A 153 -14.03 -15.27 -6.69
C LEU A 153 -15.26 -16.07 -7.13
N THR A 154 -15.13 -17.37 -7.09
CA THR A 154 -16.27 -18.29 -7.26
C THR A 154 -16.45 -19.16 -6.04
N SER A 155 -17.67 -19.62 -5.76
CA SER A 155 -17.88 -20.66 -4.78
C SER A 155 -18.76 -21.78 -5.32
N ASP A 156 -18.27 -23.02 -5.17
CA ASP A 156 -18.96 -24.27 -5.46
C ASP A 156 -18.98 -25.12 -4.18
N LEU A 157 -20.01 -24.92 -3.36
CA LEU A 157 -20.11 -25.59 -2.07
C LEU A 157 -20.34 -27.11 -2.18
N SER A 158 -20.60 -27.66 -3.37
CA SER A 158 -20.58 -29.11 -3.60
C SER A 158 -19.20 -29.72 -3.33
N LYS A 159 -18.14 -28.93 -3.50
CA LYS A 159 -16.73 -29.29 -3.26
C LYS A 159 -16.26 -29.02 -1.82
N CYS A 160 -17.12 -28.46 -0.95
CA CYS A 160 -16.76 -28.08 0.41
C CYS A 160 -16.66 -29.31 1.34
N ILE A 161 -15.57 -29.36 2.11
CA ILE A 161 -15.33 -30.40 3.13
C ILE A 161 -15.50 -29.90 4.56
N ASN A 162 -16.11 -28.74 4.74
CA ASN A 162 -16.38 -28.11 6.05
C ASN A 162 -15.15 -27.99 6.95
N CYS A 163 -13.96 -27.78 6.38
CA CYS A 163 -12.71 -27.64 7.14
C CYS A 163 -12.55 -26.31 7.86
N SER A 164 -13.41 -25.34 7.61
CA SER A 164 -13.44 -23.97 8.17
C SER A 164 -12.22 -23.11 7.87
N ARG A 165 -11.28 -23.52 7.01
CA ARG A 165 -10.07 -22.73 6.68
C ARG A 165 -10.44 -21.37 6.07
N CYS A 166 -11.44 -21.30 5.19
CA CYS A 166 -11.89 -20.06 4.57
C CYS A 166 -12.56 -19.10 5.57
N VAL A 167 -13.34 -19.61 6.52
CA VAL A 167 -13.93 -18.83 7.61
C VAL A 167 -12.82 -18.21 8.45
N ARG A 168 -11.87 -19.05 8.87
CA ARG A 168 -10.75 -18.61 9.69
C ARG A 168 -9.82 -17.65 8.95
N ALA A 169 -9.59 -17.86 7.64
CA ALA A 169 -8.81 -16.91 6.85
C ALA A 169 -9.51 -15.54 6.71
N CYS A 170 -10.83 -15.52 6.64
CA CYS A 170 -11.60 -14.27 6.65
C CYS A 170 -11.54 -13.56 8.00
N ASP A 171 -11.43 -14.30 9.09
CA ASP A 171 -11.28 -13.82 10.46
C ASP A 171 -9.80 -13.50 10.78
N GLU A 172 -8.94 -14.52 10.85
CA GLU A 172 -7.58 -14.44 11.38
C GLU A 172 -6.60 -13.67 10.47
N VAL A 173 -6.81 -13.71 9.13
CA VAL A 173 -5.92 -13.03 8.16
C VAL A 173 -6.46 -11.65 7.79
N GLN A 174 -7.73 -11.57 7.38
CA GLN A 174 -8.31 -10.31 6.90
C GLN A 174 -9.02 -9.50 8.00
N GLY A 175 -9.68 -10.15 8.96
CA GLY A 175 -10.50 -9.47 9.98
C GLY A 175 -11.81 -8.88 9.45
N GLN A 176 -12.40 -9.49 8.40
CA GLN A 176 -13.63 -8.98 7.77
C GLN A 176 -14.88 -9.76 8.18
N HIS A 177 -14.72 -11.00 8.66
CA HIS A 177 -15.80 -11.85 9.20
C HIS A 177 -16.99 -12.09 8.26
N VAL A 178 -16.79 -12.00 6.96
CA VAL A 178 -17.86 -12.23 5.95
C VAL A 178 -18.30 -13.68 5.91
N LEU A 179 -17.33 -14.60 6.03
CA LEU A 179 -17.60 -16.04 5.95
C LEU A 179 -17.91 -16.60 7.32
N SER A 180 -18.97 -17.38 7.40
CA SER A 180 -19.35 -18.06 8.64
C SER A 180 -19.91 -19.46 8.37
N MET A 181 -19.93 -20.31 9.42
CA MET A 181 -20.54 -21.64 9.34
C MET A 181 -22.02 -21.53 9.70
N HIS A 182 -22.89 -21.97 8.81
CA HIS A 182 -24.32 -22.04 9.03
C HIS A 182 -24.80 -23.51 9.15
N GLY A 183 -25.76 -23.75 10.02
CA GLY A 183 -26.33 -25.09 10.21
C GLY A 183 -25.43 -26.03 11.01
N ARG A 184 -25.78 -27.31 11.01
CA ARG A 184 -25.03 -28.37 11.72
C ARG A 184 -25.22 -29.73 11.05
N GLY A 185 -24.33 -30.67 11.36
CA GLY A 185 -24.33 -32.00 10.76
C GLY A 185 -24.22 -31.91 9.23
N PHE A 186 -24.97 -32.72 8.52
CA PHE A 186 -25.01 -32.73 7.07
C PHE A 186 -25.56 -31.43 6.43
N ASN A 187 -26.27 -30.59 7.22
CA ASN A 187 -26.76 -29.29 6.76
C ASN A 187 -25.72 -28.14 6.98
N ALA A 188 -24.57 -28.46 7.57
CA ALA A 188 -23.56 -27.47 7.78
C ALA A 188 -23.00 -26.97 6.43
N ARG A 189 -22.89 -25.65 6.28
CA ARG A 189 -22.37 -25.00 5.08
C ARG A 189 -21.74 -23.65 5.39
N ILE A 190 -20.89 -23.20 4.52
CA ILE A 190 -20.33 -21.85 4.56
C ILE A 190 -21.34 -20.89 3.95
N ILE A 191 -21.59 -19.76 4.62
CA ILE A 191 -22.38 -18.64 4.09
C ILE A 191 -21.53 -17.38 4.04
N LYS A 192 -21.97 -16.40 3.25
CA LYS A 192 -21.40 -15.07 3.10
C LYS A 192 -22.40 -14.04 3.64
N GLY A 193 -22.01 -13.26 4.64
CA GLY A 193 -22.91 -12.33 5.31
C GLY A 193 -24.23 -13.03 5.75
N LEU A 194 -25.35 -12.53 5.31
CA LEU A 194 -26.71 -13.09 5.55
C LEU A 194 -27.11 -14.13 4.49
N ASP A 195 -26.19 -14.98 4.05
CA ASP A 195 -26.37 -15.97 2.97
C ASP A 195 -26.53 -15.34 1.57
N GLN A 196 -25.78 -14.29 1.33
CA GLN A 196 -25.75 -13.51 0.10
C GLN A 196 -24.73 -14.07 -0.91
N SER A 197 -24.63 -13.43 -2.09
CA SER A 197 -23.54 -13.65 -3.03
C SER A 197 -22.24 -12.95 -2.54
N PHE A 198 -21.10 -13.24 -3.16
CA PHE A 198 -19.88 -12.50 -2.86
C PHE A 198 -20.03 -11.00 -3.17
N MET A 199 -20.66 -10.65 -4.29
CA MET A 199 -20.86 -9.26 -4.69
C MET A 199 -21.79 -8.47 -3.78
N ASP A 200 -22.82 -9.12 -3.24
CA ASP A 200 -23.82 -8.47 -2.38
C ASP A 200 -23.38 -8.41 -0.91
N SER A 201 -22.30 -9.10 -0.56
CA SER A 201 -21.77 -9.15 0.81
C SER A 201 -20.72 -8.04 1.04
N THR A 202 -20.34 -7.84 2.30
CA THR A 202 -19.23 -6.92 2.67
C THR A 202 -17.83 -7.49 2.39
N CYS A 203 -17.72 -8.35 1.37
CA CYS A 203 -16.44 -8.96 0.98
C CYS A 203 -15.51 -7.91 0.38
N VAL A 204 -14.28 -7.83 0.91
CA VAL A 204 -13.22 -6.95 0.41
C VAL A 204 -12.33 -7.60 -0.65
N SER A 205 -12.77 -8.72 -1.22
CA SER A 205 -12.15 -9.39 -2.38
C SER A 205 -10.66 -9.76 -2.20
N CYS A 206 -10.18 -9.94 -0.98
CA CYS A 206 -8.75 -10.18 -0.71
C CYS A 206 -8.24 -11.56 -1.14
N GLY A 207 -9.13 -12.55 -1.34
CA GLY A 207 -8.79 -13.90 -1.77
C GLY A 207 -8.08 -14.77 -0.72
N ALA A 208 -7.99 -14.36 0.54
CA ALA A 208 -7.40 -15.18 1.60
C ALA A 208 -8.14 -16.52 1.77
N CYS A 209 -9.46 -16.52 1.60
CA CYS A 209 -10.31 -17.71 1.65
C CYS A 209 -10.05 -18.68 0.48
N SER A 210 -9.82 -18.16 -0.73
CA SER A 210 -9.45 -18.96 -1.90
C SER A 210 -8.07 -19.60 -1.72
N GLN A 211 -7.08 -18.82 -1.26
CA GLN A 211 -5.74 -19.34 -0.99
C GLN A 211 -5.75 -20.42 0.10
N ALA A 212 -6.62 -20.29 1.11
CA ALA A 212 -6.73 -21.24 2.22
C ALA A 212 -7.53 -22.50 1.87
N CYS A 213 -8.35 -22.50 0.80
CA CYS A 213 -9.24 -23.61 0.48
C CYS A 213 -8.46 -24.84 -0.01
N PRO A 214 -8.59 -26.02 0.65
CA PRO A 214 -7.87 -27.22 0.28
C PRO A 214 -8.48 -27.95 -0.94
N THR A 215 -9.65 -27.50 -1.38
CA THR A 215 -10.38 -28.02 -2.55
C THR A 215 -10.71 -26.86 -3.48
N SER A 216 -11.61 -26.99 -4.42
CA SER A 216 -12.13 -25.89 -5.25
C SER A 216 -13.48 -25.35 -4.77
N ALA A 217 -13.81 -25.48 -3.48
CA ALA A 217 -15.06 -24.97 -2.94
C ALA A 217 -15.12 -23.44 -2.98
N ILE A 218 -14.00 -22.76 -2.79
CA ILE A 218 -13.80 -21.35 -3.11
C ILE A 218 -12.55 -21.26 -3.96
N SER A 219 -12.66 -20.64 -5.13
CA SER A 219 -11.58 -20.54 -6.12
C SER A 219 -11.49 -19.15 -6.72
N ASP A 220 -10.30 -18.82 -7.25
CA ASP A 220 -10.12 -17.64 -8.08
C ASP A 220 -10.60 -17.92 -9.50
N VAL A 221 -11.40 -17.01 -10.07
CA VAL A 221 -11.97 -17.15 -11.44
C VAL A 221 -10.89 -17.39 -12.49
N PHE A 222 -9.72 -16.77 -12.31
CA PHE A 222 -8.65 -16.78 -13.30
C PHE A 222 -7.56 -17.82 -13.03
N GLN A 223 -7.63 -18.49 -11.89
CA GLN A 223 -6.63 -19.46 -11.53
C GLN A 223 -6.95 -20.81 -12.21
N SER A 224 -6.36 -21.05 -13.35
CA SER A 224 -6.37 -22.40 -13.92
C SER A 224 -5.45 -23.29 -13.08
N LYS A 225 -5.99 -23.97 -12.10
CA LYS A 225 -5.25 -24.90 -11.25
C LYS A 225 -4.86 -26.19 -11.99
N SER A 226 -5.46 -26.44 -13.17
CA SER A 226 -5.15 -27.58 -14.03
C SER A 226 -3.98 -27.33 -14.98
N ILE A 227 -3.56 -26.08 -15.20
CA ILE A 227 -2.38 -25.76 -16.00
C ILE A 227 -1.17 -25.73 -15.09
N GLU A 228 -0.19 -26.59 -15.35
CA GLU A 228 1.05 -26.62 -14.61
C GLU A 228 1.89 -25.37 -14.92
N ALA A 229 2.26 -24.65 -13.87
CA ALA A 229 3.15 -23.51 -13.98
C ALA A 229 4.57 -23.98 -14.34
N THR A 230 5.18 -23.36 -15.34
CA THR A 230 6.56 -23.64 -15.73
C THR A 230 7.57 -22.85 -14.89
N LYS A 231 7.15 -21.76 -14.28
CA LYS A 231 7.99 -20.92 -13.43
C LYS A 231 7.18 -20.35 -12.26
N LYS A 232 7.82 -20.28 -11.09
CA LYS A 232 7.33 -19.52 -9.92
C LYS A 232 8.38 -18.48 -9.57
N THR A 233 7.98 -17.22 -9.51
CA THR A 233 8.88 -16.10 -9.21
C THR A 233 8.33 -15.33 -8.03
N ARG A 234 9.19 -15.03 -7.06
CA ARG A 234 8.88 -14.11 -5.99
C ARG A 234 9.21 -12.69 -6.44
N THR A 235 8.32 -11.75 -6.19
CA THR A 235 8.50 -10.33 -6.52
C THR A 235 7.74 -9.46 -5.51
N VAL A 236 7.70 -8.14 -5.73
CA VAL A 236 7.06 -7.16 -4.87
C VAL A 236 5.89 -6.51 -5.58
N CYS A 237 4.82 -6.26 -4.84
CA CYS A 237 3.61 -5.60 -5.33
C CYS A 237 3.89 -4.13 -5.71
N THR A 238 3.34 -3.68 -6.83
CA THR A 238 3.49 -2.33 -7.36
C THR A 238 2.47 -1.31 -6.83
N TYR A 239 1.53 -1.69 -5.98
CA TYR A 239 0.42 -0.77 -5.64
C TYR A 239 0.78 0.19 -4.51
N CYS A 240 0.72 -0.21 -3.27
CA CYS A 240 0.90 0.73 -2.15
C CYS A 240 2.21 0.52 -1.39
N GLY A 241 2.51 1.47 -0.50
CA GLY A 241 3.73 1.50 0.30
C GLY A 241 3.89 0.37 1.33
N VAL A 242 2.97 -0.59 1.42
CA VAL A 242 3.17 -1.81 2.23
C VAL A 242 4.31 -2.66 1.66
N GLY A 243 4.46 -2.73 0.32
CA GLY A 243 5.51 -3.53 -0.31
C GLY A 243 5.30 -5.04 -0.17
N CYS A 244 4.06 -5.52 -0.31
CA CYS A 244 3.74 -6.95 -0.16
C CYS A 244 4.55 -7.83 -1.10
N ASN A 245 5.10 -8.94 -0.57
CA ASN A 245 5.69 -9.99 -1.38
C ASN A 245 4.61 -10.79 -2.10
N LEU A 246 4.90 -11.19 -3.33
CA LEU A 246 4.00 -11.95 -4.20
C LEU A 246 4.73 -13.18 -4.75
N ASN A 247 4.11 -14.35 -4.66
CA ASN A 247 4.52 -15.55 -5.40
C ASN A 247 3.68 -15.62 -6.68
N VAL A 248 4.31 -15.40 -7.81
CA VAL A 248 3.67 -15.38 -9.12
C VAL A 248 4.00 -16.66 -9.89
N ALA A 249 2.97 -17.40 -10.27
CA ALA A 249 3.10 -18.61 -11.07
C ALA A 249 2.77 -18.29 -12.54
N THR A 250 3.66 -18.69 -13.45
CA THR A 250 3.54 -18.37 -14.88
C THR A 250 3.75 -19.58 -15.79
N LYS A 251 3.19 -19.46 -17.01
CA LYS A 251 3.51 -20.32 -18.17
C LYS A 251 3.76 -19.40 -19.37
N GLY A 252 5.02 -19.26 -19.75
CA GLY A 252 5.44 -18.22 -20.69
C GLY A 252 5.10 -16.83 -20.17
N ARG A 253 4.38 -16.02 -20.94
CA ARG A 253 3.87 -14.71 -20.52
C ARG A 253 2.57 -14.76 -19.72
N GLU A 254 1.89 -15.89 -19.67
CA GLU A 254 0.63 -16.01 -18.96
C GLU A 254 0.88 -16.09 -17.45
N VAL A 255 0.31 -15.17 -16.69
CA VAL A 255 0.25 -15.22 -15.24
C VAL A 255 -0.93 -16.07 -14.83
N LEU A 256 -0.65 -17.23 -14.25
CA LEU A 256 -1.67 -18.21 -13.84
C LEU A 256 -2.25 -17.91 -12.47
N SER A 257 -1.43 -17.43 -11.54
CA SER A 257 -1.88 -17.07 -10.20
C SER A 257 -0.89 -16.16 -9.49
N ILE A 258 -1.42 -15.35 -8.57
CA ILE A 258 -0.64 -14.60 -7.59
C ILE A 258 -1.10 -15.01 -6.20
N GLN A 259 -0.16 -15.44 -5.36
CA GLN A 259 -0.40 -15.84 -3.98
C GLN A 259 0.49 -15.04 -3.01
N ALA A 260 -0.01 -14.82 -1.82
CA ALA A 260 0.81 -14.29 -0.74
C ALA A 260 1.73 -15.40 -0.20
N PRO A 261 3.05 -15.17 -0.12
CA PRO A 261 3.96 -16.14 0.45
C PRO A 261 3.73 -16.32 1.96
N THR A 262 3.84 -17.56 2.44
CA THR A 262 3.60 -17.91 3.84
C THR A 262 4.74 -17.49 4.77
N ASP A 263 5.91 -17.27 4.22
CA ASP A 263 7.15 -16.91 4.91
C ASP A 263 7.51 -15.42 4.77
N SER A 264 6.57 -14.58 4.32
CA SER A 264 6.83 -13.14 4.17
C SER A 264 6.77 -12.42 5.51
N GLU A 265 7.86 -11.70 5.84
CA GLU A 265 7.92 -10.79 6.98
C GLU A 265 7.09 -9.52 6.78
N VAL A 266 6.84 -9.12 5.52
CA VAL A 266 6.13 -7.88 5.19
C VAL A 266 4.63 -8.06 5.29
N ASN A 267 4.09 -9.10 4.67
CA ASN A 267 2.64 -9.26 4.51
C ASN A 267 2.05 -10.55 5.10
N HIS A 268 2.85 -11.36 5.80
CA HIS A 268 2.40 -12.50 6.63
C HIS A 268 1.28 -13.33 5.97
N SER A 269 1.53 -13.90 4.81
CA SER A 269 0.56 -14.71 4.04
C SER A 269 -0.66 -13.96 3.52
N HIS A 270 -0.71 -12.63 3.64
CA HIS A 270 -1.83 -11.81 3.23
C HIS A 270 -1.50 -10.94 2.01
N THR A 271 -2.47 -10.73 1.14
CA THR A 271 -2.45 -9.69 0.09
C THR A 271 -3.87 -9.21 -0.17
N CYS A 272 -4.03 -7.95 -0.58
CA CYS A 272 -5.34 -7.37 -0.85
C CYS A 272 -5.82 -7.68 -2.28
N LEU A 273 -7.05 -7.26 -2.58
CA LEU A 273 -7.66 -7.27 -3.92
C LEU A 273 -6.69 -6.85 -5.03
N LYS A 274 -6.06 -5.68 -4.87
CA LYS A 274 -5.17 -5.12 -5.90
C LYS A 274 -3.94 -5.99 -6.14
N GLY A 275 -3.23 -6.36 -5.08
CA GLY A 275 -2.02 -7.16 -5.20
C GLY A 275 -2.26 -8.56 -5.75
N ARG A 276 -3.43 -9.16 -5.44
CA ARG A 276 -3.76 -10.52 -5.90
C ARG A 276 -4.34 -10.56 -7.30
N TYR A 277 -5.20 -9.62 -7.67
CA TYR A 277 -6.04 -9.76 -8.86
C TYR A 277 -5.85 -8.66 -9.90
N ALA A 278 -5.45 -7.46 -9.50
CA ALA A 278 -5.37 -6.33 -10.41
C ALA A 278 -4.05 -6.30 -11.20
N PHE A 279 -3.56 -7.43 -11.69
CA PHE A 279 -2.35 -7.55 -12.50
C PHE A 279 -2.62 -7.66 -14.01
N ARG A 280 -3.86 -7.86 -14.43
CA ARG A 280 -4.20 -8.13 -15.83
C ARG A 280 -3.95 -6.97 -16.77
N PHE A 281 -3.85 -5.75 -16.25
CA PHE A 281 -3.44 -4.60 -17.04
C PHE A 281 -2.10 -4.82 -17.77
N VAL A 282 -1.23 -5.68 -17.27
CA VAL A 282 0.09 -5.95 -17.85
C VAL A 282 0.00 -6.46 -19.30
N ASN A 283 -1.02 -7.26 -19.60
CA ASN A 283 -1.28 -7.80 -20.95
C ASN A 283 -2.52 -7.18 -21.60
N HIS A 284 -2.98 -6.01 -21.12
CA HIS A 284 -4.17 -5.35 -21.68
C HIS A 284 -3.94 -4.93 -23.15
N PRO A 285 -4.94 -5.06 -24.03
CA PRO A 285 -4.80 -4.68 -25.45
C PRO A 285 -4.37 -3.22 -25.69
N GLU A 286 -4.78 -2.30 -24.82
CA GLU A 286 -4.43 -0.88 -24.89
C GLU A 286 -2.99 -0.54 -24.45
N ARG A 287 -2.17 -1.53 -24.05
CA ARG A 287 -0.76 -1.30 -23.74
C ARG A 287 -0.05 -0.66 -24.93
N LEU A 288 0.64 0.44 -24.66
CA LEU A 288 1.59 1.03 -25.62
C LEU A 288 2.65 0.01 -25.99
N ARG A 289 3.02 -0.06 -27.29
CA ARG A 289 4.00 -1.03 -27.82
C ARG A 289 5.08 -0.38 -28.67
N THR A 290 4.76 0.76 -29.28
CA THR A 290 5.66 1.50 -30.15
C THR A 290 5.79 2.93 -29.64
N PRO A 291 6.98 3.56 -29.76
CA PRO A 291 7.12 5.00 -29.55
C PRO A 291 6.19 5.77 -30.49
N LEU A 292 5.64 6.87 -29.99
CA LEU A 292 4.76 7.76 -30.73
C LEU A 292 5.39 9.15 -30.79
N ILE A 293 5.44 9.76 -31.97
CA ILE A 293 5.88 11.15 -32.18
C ILE A 293 4.73 11.95 -32.73
N ARG A 294 4.51 13.16 -32.22
CA ARG A 294 3.47 14.06 -32.70
C ARG A 294 3.98 14.89 -33.86
N TYR A 295 3.34 14.72 -35.01
CA TYR A 295 3.56 15.53 -36.20
C TYR A 295 2.26 16.20 -36.62
N ASN A 296 2.27 17.52 -36.79
CA ASN A 296 1.08 18.30 -37.18
C ASN A 296 -0.18 18.01 -36.35
N GLY A 297 0.01 17.82 -35.05
CA GLY A 297 -1.07 17.57 -34.09
C GLY A 297 -1.52 16.11 -33.97
N HIS A 298 -0.94 15.17 -34.73
CA HIS A 298 -1.30 13.77 -34.72
C HIS A 298 -0.13 12.88 -34.35
N PHE A 299 -0.36 11.84 -33.55
CA PHE A 299 0.64 10.84 -33.23
C PHE A 299 0.88 9.89 -34.40
N THR A 300 2.16 9.63 -34.66
CA THR A 300 2.64 8.67 -35.67
C THR A 300 3.55 7.68 -34.96
N GLU A 301 3.40 6.40 -35.24
CA GLU A 301 4.30 5.37 -34.76
C GLU A 301 5.71 5.60 -35.30
N ALA A 302 6.71 5.40 -34.44
CA ALA A 302 8.11 5.56 -34.77
C ALA A 302 8.93 4.37 -34.22
N THR A 303 10.09 4.15 -34.79
CA THR A 303 11.10 3.26 -34.20
C THR A 303 11.72 3.91 -32.97
N TRP A 304 12.37 3.10 -32.13
CA TRP A 304 13.10 3.62 -30.98
C TRP A 304 14.22 4.59 -31.38
N ASP A 305 14.93 4.28 -32.47
CA ASP A 305 16.00 5.15 -32.97
C ASP A 305 15.46 6.52 -33.44
N GLU A 306 14.38 6.52 -34.21
CA GLU A 306 13.72 7.77 -34.65
C GLU A 306 13.25 8.60 -33.44
N ALA A 307 12.64 7.95 -32.44
CA ALA A 307 12.15 8.63 -31.24
C ALA A 307 13.34 9.24 -30.43
N TYR A 308 14.38 8.48 -30.23
CA TYR A 308 15.57 8.96 -29.52
C TYR A 308 16.29 10.11 -30.26
N ASP A 309 16.48 9.99 -31.57
CA ASP A 309 17.09 11.05 -32.36
C ASP A 309 16.24 12.35 -32.31
N TYR A 310 14.92 12.20 -32.34
CA TYR A 310 14.00 13.34 -32.21
C TYR A 310 14.07 13.99 -30.84
N ILE A 311 14.12 13.19 -29.77
CA ILE A 311 14.25 13.66 -28.38
C ILE A 311 15.59 14.37 -28.18
N VAL A 312 16.71 13.73 -28.54
CA VAL A 312 18.07 14.29 -28.35
C VAL A 312 18.21 15.61 -29.12
N LYS A 313 17.73 15.66 -30.36
CA LYS A 313 17.75 16.89 -31.17
C LYS A 313 17.00 18.05 -30.46
N ASN A 314 15.80 17.81 -29.94
CA ASN A 314 15.00 18.87 -29.30
C ASN A 314 15.57 19.29 -27.95
N LEU A 315 15.99 18.34 -27.10
CA LEU A 315 16.59 18.67 -25.81
C LEU A 315 17.92 19.44 -25.98
N THR A 316 18.80 19.00 -26.91
CA THR A 316 20.05 19.70 -27.20
C THR A 316 19.80 21.11 -27.76
N ARG A 317 18.81 21.28 -28.63
CA ARG A 317 18.42 22.61 -29.12
C ARG A 317 17.98 23.51 -27.97
N ILE A 318 17.03 23.03 -27.12
CA ILE A 318 16.51 23.83 -26.01
C ILE A 318 17.63 24.18 -25.02
N GLN A 319 18.50 23.22 -24.69
CA GLN A 319 19.66 23.47 -23.81
C GLN A 319 20.58 24.53 -24.38
N SER A 320 20.85 24.50 -25.72
CA SER A 320 21.74 25.47 -26.37
C SER A 320 21.13 26.87 -26.50
N GLU A 321 19.81 26.96 -26.67
CA GLU A 321 19.09 28.23 -26.84
C GLU A 321 18.71 28.90 -25.51
N HIS A 322 18.35 28.11 -24.48
CA HIS A 322 17.76 28.60 -23.23
C HIS A 322 18.54 28.20 -21.97
N GLY A 323 19.55 27.34 -22.08
CA GLY A 323 20.30 26.79 -20.94
C GLY A 323 19.61 25.57 -20.31
N GLY A 324 20.31 24.93 -19.37
CA GLY A 324 19.84 23.71 -18.73
C GLY A 324 18.59 23.92 -17.84
N ASP A 325 18.48 25.09 -17.23
CA ASP A 325 17.34 25.41 -16.35
C ASP A 325 15.99 25.52 -17.10
N ALA A 326 16.02 25.55 -18.43
CA ALA A 326 14.81 25.47 -19.26
C ALA A 326 14.28 24.03 -19.41
N ILE A 327 14.93 23.04 -18.82
CA ILE A 327 14.57 21.62 -18.87
C ILE A 327 14.28 21.10 -17.47
N ALA A 328 13.25 20.29 -17.34
CA ALA A 328 12.89 19.66 -16.07
C ALA A 328 12.48 18.19 -16.26
N GLY A 329 12.47 17.45 -15.15
CA GLY A 329 11.98 16.08 -15.08
C GLY A 329 11.02 15.84 -13.93
N ILE A 330 10.00 15.01 -14.16
CA ILE A 330 9.12 14.46 -13.11
C ILE A 330 9.29 12.95 -13.09
N SER A 331 9.80 12.44 -11.98
CA SER A 331 10.03 11.01 -11.74
C SER A 331 8.86 10.38 -10.98
N SER A 332 8.82 9.06 -10.91
CA SER A 332 7.67 8.32 -10.40
C SER A 332 7.99 7.34 -9.28
N ALA A 333 7.10 7.28 -8.30
CA ALA A 333 7.09 6.23 -7.31
C ALA A 333 6.64 4.84 -7.85
N ARG A 334 6.34 4.73 -9.13
CA ARG A 334 6.07 3.46 -9.84
C ARG A 334 7.31 2.80 -10.40
N CYS A 335 8.35 3.60 -10.56
CA CYS A 335 9.64 3.17 -11.08
C CYS A 335 10.54 2.65 -9.95
N THR A 336 11.54 1.85 -10.30
CA THR A 336 12.48 1.29 -9.32
C THR A 336 13.40 2.36 -8.74
N ASN A 337 14.12 2.04 -7.67
CA ASN A 337 15.15 2.94 -7.12
C ASN A 337 16.18 3.29 -8.19
N GLU A 338 16.60 2.31 -8.96
CA GLU A 338 17.61 2.44 -10.02
C GLU A 338 17.12 3.37 -11.13
N GLU A 339 15.86 3.25 -11.53
CA GLU A 339 15.24 4.11 -12.55
C GLU A 339 15.08 5.55 -12.06
N ASN A 340 14.64 5.74 -10.82
CA ASN A 340 14.57 7.06 -10.17
C ASN A 340 15.96 7.70 -10.04
N TYR A 341 16.97 6.91 -9.64
CA TYR A 341 18.34 7.37 -9.54
C TYR A 341 18.90 7.83 -10.90
N LEU A 342 18.68 7.06 -11.96
CA LEU A 342 19.10 7.45 -13.29
C LEU A 342 18.39 8.71 -13.79
N MET A 343 17.10 8.86 -13.50
CA MET A 343 16.34 10.04 -13.90
C MET A 343 16.90 11.31 -13.27
N GLN A 344 17.19 11.32 -11.96
CA GLN A 344 17.82 12.49 -11.34
C GLN A 344 19.25 12.73 -11.84
N LYS A 345 20.04 11.66 -12.08
CA LYS A 345 21.38 11.77 -12.67
C LYS A 345 21.31 12.38 -14.06
N PHE A 346 20.38 11.95 -14.90
CA PHE A 346 20.15 12.49 -16.24
C PHE A 346 19.87 14.00 -16.22
N ILE A 347 18.95 14.45 -15.36
CA ILE A 347 18.60 15.86 -15.27
C ILE A 347 19.77 16.68 -14.69
N ARG A 348 20.39 16.23 -13.60
CA ARG A 348 21.46 16.99 -12.93
C ARG A 348 22.75 17.01 -13.70
N ALA A 349 23.23 15.85 -14.11
CA ALA A 349 24.51 15.72 -14.80
C ALA A 349 24.40 16.02 -16.30
N GLY A 350 23.27 15.73 -16.94
CA GLY A 350 23.07 15.95 -18.37
C GLY A 350 22.78 17.40 -18.73
N PHE A 351 22.02 18.11 -17.90
CA PHE A 351 21.62 19.49 -18.19
C PHE A 351 22.21 20.51 -17.23
N GLY A 352 22.81 20.09 -16.12
CA GLY A 352 23.42 21.00 -15.13
C GLY A 352 22.35 21.75 -14.33
N THR A 353 21.17 21.18 -14.13
CA THR A 353 20.06 21.79 -13.40
C THR A 353 19.52 20.84 -12.32
N ASN A 354 18.92 21.41 -11.27
CA ASN A 354 18.22 20.66 -10.21
C ASN A 354 16.69 20.62 -10.41
N ASN A 355 16.21 20.91 -11.61
CA ASN A 355 14.77 20.86 -11.94
C ASN A 355 14.27 19.42 -12.07
N ILE A 356 14.41 18.64 -11.03
CA ILE A 356 13.93 17.26 -10.89
C ILE A 356 13.08 17.14 -9.64
N ASP A 357 11.84 16.63 -9.76
CA ASP A 357 10.97 16.34 -8.64
C ASP A 357 10.23 15.01 -8.90
N ALA A 358 9.40 14.57 -7.98
CA ALA A 358 8.65 13.33 -8.11
C ALA A 358 7.28 13.47 -7.44
N CYS A 359 6.38 12.54 -7.71
CA CYS A 359 5.06 12.47 -7.07
C CYS A 359 5.10 12.47 -5.53
N ALA A 360 6.26 12.22 -4.91
CA ALA A 360 6.45 12.43 -3.47
C ALA A 360 6.15 13.88 -3.05
N ARG A 361 6.31 14.86 -3.97
CA ARG A 361 5.98 16.27 -3.76
C ARG A 361 4.53 16.47 -3.39
N VAL A 362 3.62 15.92 -4.18
CA VAL A 362 2.17 16.07 -4.03
C VAL A 362 1.57 15.10 -3.01
N CYS A 363 2.40 14.39 -2.24
CA CYS A 363 1.97 13.30 -1.36
C CYS A 363 2.51 13.45 0.06
N HIS A 364 3.78 13.12 0.29
CA HIS A 364 4.40 13.00 1.61
C HIS A 364 5.63 13.91 1.81
N SER A 365 5.82 14.93 0.98
CA SER A 365 6.88 15.93 1.23
C SER A 365 6.73 16.61 2.61
N PRO A 366 5.50 16.92 3.11
CA PRO A 366 5.32 17.42 4.48
C PRO A 366 5.78 16.42 5.56
N THR A 367 5.59 15.13 5.36
CA THR A 367 6.13 14.10 6.26
C THR A 367 7.65 14.14 6.30
N ALA A 368 8.29 14.13 5.11
CA ALA A 368 9.74 14.15 5.04
C ALA A 368 10.32 15.40 5.70
N TRP A 369 9.74 16.56 5.42
CA TRP A 369 10.15 17.84 6.00
C TRP A 369 9.92 17.88 7.51
N GLY A 370 8.69 17.63 7.99
CA GLY A 370 8.33 17.74 9.40
C GLY A 370 9.13 16.79 10.29
N MET A 371 9.21 15.51 9.90
CA MET A 371 10.01 14.54 10.66
C MET A 371 11.51 14.83 10.58
N GLN A 372 12.03 15.36 9.47
CA GLN A 372 13.43 15.77 9.38
C GLN A 372 13.71 16.94 10.31
N LYS A 373 12.81 17.89 10.45
CA LYS A 373 12.94 19.01 11.41
C LYS A 373 12.90 18.54 12.85
N ALA A 374 11.98 17.61 13.19
CA ALA A 374 11.84 17.08 14.55
C ALA A 374 12.95 16.07 14.90
N PHE A 375 13.26 15.11 14.02
CA PHE A 375 14.11 13.95 14.32
C PHE A 375 15.46 13.93 13.57
N GLY A 376 15.55 14.69 12.45
CA GLY A 376 16.68 14.62 11.52
C GLY A 376 16.54 13.53 10.45
N THR A 377 15.41 12.83 10.39
CA THR A 377 15.13 11.77 9.41
C THR A 377 13.66 11.84 9.00
N GLY A 378 13.38 11.93 7.71
CA GLY A 378 12.03 12.11 7.16
C GLY A 378 11.30 10.80 6.80
N ALA A 379 11.52 9.71 7.55
CA ALA A 379 10.97 8.39 7.25
C ALA A 379 10.45 7.69 8.52
N ALA A 380 9.70 6.59 8.36
CA ALA A 380 9.15 5.80 9.46
C ALA A 380 10.23 5.45 10.50
N THR A 381 9.94 5.69 11.77
CA THR A 381 10.92 5.44 12.85
C THR A 381 11.05 3.95 13.19
N ASN A 382 10.00 3.18 12.96
CA ASN A 382 9.87 1.78 13.33
C ASN A 382 9.35 0.92 12.16
N SER A 383 9.31 -0.38 12.36
CA SER A 383 8.70 -1.35 11.45
C SER A 383 7.20 -1.52 11.72
N ILE A 384 6.43 -1.92 10.71
CA ILE A 384 5.05 -2.38 10.89
C ILE A 384 4.97 -3.64 11.78
N ALA A 385 6.05 -4.42 11.84
CA ALA A 385 6.14 -5.56 12.75
C ALA A 385 6.02 -5.17 14.22
N ASP A 386 6.42 -3.96 14.59
CA ASP A 386 6.33 -3.43 15.95
C ASP A 386 4.88 -3.28 16.48
N LEU A 387 3.87 -3.37 15.60
CA LEU A 387 2.47 -3.51 16.02
C LEU A 387 2.25 -4.63 17.04
N GLU A 388 3.07 -5.68 17.03
CA GLU A 388 2.95 -6.79 18.00
C GLU A 388 3.30 -6.37 19.44
N PHE A 389 4.04 -5.27 19.62
CA PHE A 389 4.51 -4.79 20.91
C PHE A 389 3.82 -3.51 21.37
N THR A 390 2.94 -2.94 20.57
CA THR A 390 2.22 -1.71 20.92
C THR A 390 1.03 -1.97 21.84
N ASN A 391 0.76 -1.01 22.73
CA ASN A 391 -0.36 -1.02 23.66
C ASN A 391 -1.45 0.02 23.33
N CYS A 392 -1.19 0.92 22.36
CA CYS A 392 -2.15 1.88 21.84
C CYS A 392 -1.80 2.24 20.40
N ILE A 393 -2.81 2.40 19.56
CA ILE A 393 -2.67 2.79 18.16
C ILE A 393 -3.40 4.11 17.95
N LEU A 394 -2.68 5.12 17.43
CA LEU A 394 -3.23 6.38 16.97
C LEU A 394 -3.17 6.42 15.44
N ILE A 395 -4.30 6.69 14.78
CA ILE A 395 -4.37 6.90 13.34
C ILE A 395 -4.90 8.31 13.09
N THR A 396 -4.16 9.11 12.32
CA THR A 396 -4.53 10.48 11.98
C THR A 396 -4.57 10.66 10.47
N GLY A 397 -5.73 11.08 9.94
CA GLY A 397 -5.91 11.43 8.53
C GLY A 397 -5.54 10.29 7.58
N ALA A 398 -5.93 9.05 7.91
CA ALA A 398 -5.63 7.87 7.11
C ALA A 398 -6.72 6.81 7.21
N ASN A 399 -7.06 6.20 6.07
CA ASN A 399 -7.87 4.98 6.03
C ASN A 399 -7.01 3.79 5.54
N PRO A 400 -6.32 3.09 6.44
CA PRO A 400 -5.45 2.00 6.04
C PRO A 400 -6.19 0.78 5.46
N THR A 401 -7.48 0.59 5.73
CA THR A 401 -8.27 -0.51 5.16
C THR A 401 -8.50 -0.34 3.65
N GLU A 402 -8.51 0.89 3.15
CA GLU A 402 -8.59 1.22 1.71
C GLU A 402 -7.22 1.46 1.09
N GLY A 403 -6.41 2.34 1.68
CA GLY A 403 -5.12 2.78 1.15
C GLY A 403 -3.99 1.77 1.33
N HIS A 404 -3.96 1.05 2.46
CA HIS A 404 -2.93 0.10 2.87
C HIS A 404 -3.54 -1.18 3.46
N PRO A 405 -4.34 -1.96 2.69
CA PRO A 405 -5.26 -2.93 3.25
C PRO A 405 -4.63 -4.01 4.13
N VAL A 406 -3.39 -4.42 3.83
CA VAL A 406 -2.68 -5.43 4.64
C VAL A 406 -2.27 -4.84 6.00
N THR A 407 -1.78 -3.60 6.04
CA THR A 407 -1.52 -2.89 7.30
C THR A 407 -2.81 -2.64 8.07
N GLY A 408 -3.89 -2.22 7.39
CA GLY A 408 -5.22 -2.06 8.00
C GLY A 408 -5.74 -3.33 8.64
N SER A 409 -5.55 -4.48 7.98
CA SER A 409 -5.90 -5.79 8.52
C SER A 409 -5.09 -6.13 9.79
N ARG A 410 -3.78 -5.87 9.79
CA ARG A 410 -2.92 -6.08 10.97
C ARG A 410 -3.31 -5.19 12.15
N ILE A 411 -3.63 -3.92 11.88
CA ILE A 411 -4.16 -3.00 12.90
C ILE A 411 -5.46 -3.57 13.47
N LYS A 412 -6.40 -3.97 12.60
CA LYS A 412 -7.68 -4.57 13.02
C LYS A 412 -7.48 -5.81 13.90
N GLN A 413 -6.54 -6.69 13.55
CA GLN A 413 -6.20 -7.87 14.34
C GLN A 413 -5.66 -7.50 15.74
N ARG A 414 -4.84 -6.45 15.85
CA ARG A 414 -4.34 -5.96 17.15
C ARG A 414 -5.47 -5.40 18.02
N VAL A 415 -6.39 -4.65 17.41
CA VAL A 415 -7.55 -4.09 18.12
C VAL A 415 -8.49 -5.18 18.60
N LEU A 416 -8.72 -6.22 17.78
CA LEU A 416 -9.51 -7.39 18.20
C LEU A 416 -8.87 -8.18 19.35
N LYS A 417 -7.56 -8.09 19.52
CA LYS A 417 -6.81 -8.63 20.68
C LYS A 417 -6.81 -7.69 21.88
N GLY A 418 -7.53 -6.58 21.84
CA GLY A 418 -7.76 -5.67 22.96
C GLY A 418 -6.85 -4.43 23.02
N VAL A 419 -6.05 -4.16 21.97
CA VAL A 419 -5.27 -2.92 21.90
C VAL A 419 -6.20 -1.76 21.53
N PRO A 420 -6.27 -0.67 22.34
CA PRO A 420 -7.11 0.48 22.04
C PRO A 420 -6.65 1.20 20.77
N LEU A 421 -7.64 1.63 19.99
CA LEU A 421 -7.46 2.40 18.76
C LEU A 421 -8.08 3.79 18.92
N ILE A 422 -7.33 4.82 18.55
CA ILE A 422 -7.77 6.21 18.44
C ILE A 422 -7.75 6.57 16.95
N VAL A 423 -8.85 7.06 16.42
CA VAL A 423 -8.98 7.52 15.03
C VAL A 423 -9.26 9.02 15.02
N ILE A 424 -8.42 9.79 14.33
CA ILE A 424 -8.61 11.21 14.03
C ILE A 424 -8.83 11.32 12.52
N ASP A 425 -10.08 11.42 12.09
CA ASP A 425 -10.46 11.50 10.67
C ASP A 425 -11.80 12.20 10.53
N PRO A 426 -12.02 13.07 9.51
CA PRO A 426 -13.30 13.72 9.28
C PRO A 426 -14.41 12.77 8.82
N ARG A 427 -14.07 11.55 8.41
CA ARG A 427 -15.02 10.52 7.99
C ARG A 427 -15.15 9.39 8.99
N GLU A 428 -16.29 8.75 9.01
CA GLU A 428 -16.45 7.44 9.64
C GLU A 428 -15.83 6.36 8.76
N ILE A 429 -14.52 6.18 8.87
CA ILE A 429 -13.79 5.13 8.16
C ILE A 429 -14.09 3.74 8.75
N GLU A 430 -13.80 2.68 8.01
CA GLU A 430 -14.10 1.28 8.41
C GLU A 430 -13.47 0.82 9.73
N LEU A 431 -12.46 1.53 10.22
CA LEU A 431 -11.86 1.25 11.53
C LEU A 431 -12.62 1.90 12.69
N VAL A 432 -13.50 2.88 12.45
CA VAL A 432 -14.24 3.58 13.51
C VAL A 432 -15.08 2.66 14.38
N PRO A 433 -15.81 1.65 13.87
CA PRO A 433 -16.53 0.69 14.71
C PRO A 433 -15.65 -0.12 15.67
N TYR A 434 -14.36 -0.20 15.42
CA TYR A 434 -13.37 -0.87 16.26
C TYR A 434 -12.62 0.09 17.17
N ALA A 435 -12.72 1.41 16.92
CA ALA A 435 -12.01 2.43 17.66
C ALA A 435 -12.61 2.65 19.05
N LYS A 436 -11.76 2.83 20.05
CA LYS A 436 -12.18 3.28 21.38
C LYS A 436 -12.54 4.77 21.37
N HIS A 437 -11.82 5.56 20.54
CA HIS A 437 -12.07 6.99 20.37
C HIS A 437 -12.07 7.35 18.89
N HIS A 438 -13.10 8.08 18.43
CA HIS A 438 -13.15 8.70 17.12
C HIS A 438 -13.27 10.21 17.29
N LEU A 439 -12.23 10.94 16.91
CA LEU A 439 -12.20 12.40 16.94
C LEU A 439 -12.48 12.90 15.52
N GLN A 440 -13.77 13.10 15.23
CA GLN A 440 -14.26 13.49 13.89
C GLN A 440 -14.18 15.01 13.72
N LEU A 441 -13.01 15.49 13.33
CA LEU A 441 -12.70 16.91 13.19
C LEU A 441 -13.24 17.51 11.88
N ARG A 442 -13.34 18.85 11.82
CA ARG A 442 -13.53 19.59 10.57
C ARG A 442 -12.25 19.48 9.72
N PRO A 443 -12.33 19.18 8.41
CA PRO A 443 -11.15 19.18 7.54
C PRO A 443 -10.35 20.48 7.63
N GLY A 444 -9.02 20.40 7.64
CA GLY A 444 -8.12 21.55 7.75
C GLY A 444 -7.72 21.94 9.19
N THR A 445 -8.30 21.33 10.22
CA THR A 445 -8.11 21.75 11.62
C THR A 445 -7.21 20.80 12.44
N ASN A 446 -6.35 20.05 11.77
CA ASN A 446 -5.48 19.06 12.41
C ASN A 446 -4.60 19.66 13.52
N VAL A 447 -3.94 20.81 13.26
CA VAL A 447 -3.07 21.48 14.23
C VAL A 447 -3.85 21.85 15.49
N ALA A 448 -5.04 22.46 15.33
CA ALA A 448 -5.90 22.86 16.46
C ALA A 448 -6.27 21.67 17.37
N LEU A 449 -6.62 20.52 16.77
CA LEU A 449 -6.99 19.32 17.52
C LEU A 449 -5.78 18.68 18.19
N LEU A 450 -4.65 18.57 17.48
CA LEU A 450 -3.44 17.96 18.02
C LEU A 450 -2.78 18.83 19.09
N ASP A 451 -2.85 20.14 19.01
CA ASP A 451 -2.42 21.05 20.06
C ASP A 451 -3.25 20.86 21.35
N MET A 452 -4.57 20.73 21.22
CA MET A 452 -5.43 20.40 22.38
C MET A 452 -5.11 19.02 22.95
N PHE A 453 -4.83 18.06 22.09
CA PHE A 453 -4.40 16.70 22.49
C PHE A 453 -3.07 16.76 23.28
N ALA A 454 -2.08 17.48 22.77
CA ALA A 454 -0.79 17.69 23.43
C ALA A 454 -0.94 18.46 24.76
N PHE A 455 -1.84 19.46 24.78
CA PHE A 455 -2.17 20.17 26.02
C PHE A 455 -2.66 19.20 27.10
N TYR A 456 -3.58 18.29 26.78
CA TYR A 456 -4.08 17.33 27.79
C TYR A 456 -3.04 16.31 28.22
N LEU A 457 -2.11 15.89 27.34
CA LEU A 457 -0.98 15.08 27.77
C LEU A 457 -0.11 15.80 28.81
N LEU A 458 0.11 17.10 28.63
CA LEU A 458 0.85 17.94 29.58
C LEU A 458 0.08 18.17 30.88
N ASP A 459 -1.21 18.52 30.79
CA ASP A 459 -2.05 18.87 31.95
C ASP A 459 -2.31 17.66 32.86
N GLU A 460 -2.52 16.48 32.28
CA GLU A 460 -2.70 15.22 33.00
C GLU A 460 -1.37 14.61 33.50
N GLY A 461 -0.22 15.24 33.18
CA GLY A 461 1.09 14.76 33.60
C GLY A 461 1.55 13.47 32.90
N LEU A 462 1.01 13.19 31.72
CA LEU A 462 1.27 11.98 30.91
C LEU A 462 2.44 12.17 29.94
N ILE A 463 3.50 12.84 30.40
CA ILE A 463 4.70 13.13 29.63
C ILE A 463 5.93 12.45 30.23
N ASP A 464 6.88 12.05 29.41
CA ASP A 464 8.15 11.48 29.83
C ASP A 464 9.21 12.59 30.00
N ARG A 465 9.28 13.19 31.18
CA ARG A 465 10.22 14.29 31.47
C ARG A 465 11.67 13.83 31.38
N ASP A 466 11.96 12.59 31.67
CA ASP A 466 13.31 12.02 31.60
C ASP A 466 13.79 11.94 30.14
N PHE A 467 12.94 11.44 29.26
CA PHE A 467 13.18 11.43 27.82
C PHE A 467 13.34 12.84 27.26
N ILE A 468 12.44 13.75 27.60
CA ILE A 468 12.47 15.15 27.16
C ILE A 468 13.80 15.81 27.55
N THR A 469 14.18 15.69 28.83
CA THR A 469 15.39 16.35 29.34
C THR A 469 16.67 15.79 28.72
N LYS A 470 16.74 14.48 28.48
CA LYS A 470 17.94 13.81 27.95
C LYS A 470 18.08 13.85 26.46
N ARG A 471 16.96 13.89 25.74
CA ARG A 471 16.94 13.62 24.29
C ARG A 471 16.35 14.74 23.45
N CYS A 472 15.77 15.78 24.04
CA CYS A 472 15.07 16.82 23.28
C CYS A 472 15.57 18.23 23.64
N GLU A 473 15.29 19.16 22.73
CA GLU A 473 15.53 20.58 22.88
C GLU A 473 14.24 21.40 22.63
N ASN A 474 14.22 22.65 23.03
CA ASN A 474 13.12 23.61 22.85
C ASN A 474 11.84 23.29 23.66
N TRP A 475 11.94 22.50 24.70
CA TRP A 475 10.80 22.11 25.53
C TRP A 475 10.11 23.29 26.22
N GLU A 476 10.87 24.24 26.81
CA GLU A 476 10.32 25.35 27.59
C GLU A 476 9.42 26.27 26.75
N GLU A 477 9.85 26.56 25.52
CA GLU A 477 9.06 27.35 24.56
C GLU A 477 7.80 26.60 24.13
N PHE A 478 7.93 25.30 23.85
CA PHE A 478 6.81 24.45 23.48
C PHE A 478 5.79 24.32 24.63
N GLU A 479 6.21 24.05 25.87
CA GLU A 479 5.33 23.99 27.04
C GLU A 479 4.62 25.32 27.27
N LYS A 480 5.34 26.44 27.14
CA LYS A 480 4.74 27.78 27.23
C LYS A 480 3.68 27.99 26.16
N GLY A 481 3.94 27.56 24.94
CA GLY A 481 2.97 27.60 23.82
C GLY A 481 1.70 26.84 24.15
N LEU A 482 1.82 25.57 24.57
CA LEU A 482 0.66 24.76 24.94
C LEU A 482 -0.17 25.38 26.06
N ARG A 483 0.48 25.95 27.10
CA ARG A 483 -0.23 26.61 28.21
C ARG A 483 -0.91 27.93 27.82
N SER A 484 -0.59 28.50 26.67
CA SER A 484 -1.22 29.71 26.15
C SER A 484 -2.46 29.47 25.30
N LEU A 485 -2.83 28.21 25.06
CA LEU A 485 -3.95 27.84 24.19
C LEU A 485 -5.30 28.23 24.78
N ASP A 486 -6.16 28.79 23.97
CA ASP A 486 -7.59 29.00 24.24
C ASP A 486 -8.37 27.76 23.81
N LEU A 487 -8.66 26.86 24.78
CA LEU A 487 -9.32 25.61 24.53
C LEU A 487 -10.77 25.77 24.02
N ASP A 488 -11.47 26.84 24.43
CA ASP A 488 -12.83 27.11 23.93
C ASP A 488 -12.79 27.47 22.44
N ALA A 489 -11.83 28.30 22.05
CA ALA A 489 -11.63 28.66 20.65
C ALA A 489 -11.22 27.44 19.81
N LEU A 490 -10.30 26.60 20.30
CA LEU A 490 -9.88 25.40 19.58
C LEU A 490 -11.03 24.40 19.39
N GLU A 491 -11.83 24.16 20.43
CA GLU A 491 -13.01 23.28 20.35
C GLU A 491 -13.99 23.78 19.28
N ALA A 492 -14.24 25.08 19.21
CA ALA A 492 -15.10 25.67 18.18
C ALA A 492 -14.51 25.52 16.77
N ILE A 493 -13.18 25.58 16.62
CA ILE A 493 -12.46 25.45 15.34
C ILE A 493 -12.57 24.02 14.80
N HIS A 494 -12.19 23.01 15.58
CA HIS A 494 -12.13 21.62 15.09
C HIS A 494 -13.46 20.86 15.27
N GLY A 495 -14.39 21.37 16.08
CA GLY A 495 -15.75 20.82 16.22
C GLY A 495 -15.82 19.44 16.90
N VAL A 496 -14.82 19.07 17.71
CA VAL A 496 -14.79 17.87 18.54
C VAL A 496 -14.89 18.26 20.01
N PRO A 497 -15.82 17.71 20.81
CA PRO A 497 -15.93 18.05 22.23
C PRO A 497 -14.59 17.81 22.97
N ARG A 498 -14.13 18.79 23.74
CA ARG A 498 -12.85 18.74 24.47
C ARG A 498 -12.70 17.50 25.35
N GLU A 499 -13.78 17.03 25.96
CA GLU A 499 -13.76 15.83 26.80
C GLU A 499 -13.42 14.55 26.00
N GLN A 500 -13.78 14.51 24.72
CA GLN A 500 -13.39 13.40 23.84
C GLN A 500 -11.90 13.46 23.51
N VAL A 501 -11.37 14.67 23.25
CA VAL A 501 -9.92 14.89 23.00
C VAL A 501 -9.13 14.53 24.23
N ARG A 502 -9.57 14.99 25.42
CA ARG A 502 -8.96 14.66 26.72
C ARG A 502 -8.93 13.15 26.98
N ALA A 503 -10.06 12.47 26.77
CA ALA A 503 -10.14 11.02 26.99
C ALA A 503 -9.20 10.25 26.05
N ALA A 504 -9.09 10.66 24.78
CA ALA A 504 -8.16 10.06 23.83
C ALA A 504 -6.70 10.35 24.19
N ALA A 505 -6.38 11.55 24.67
CA ALA A 505 -5.03 11.90 25.11
C ALA A 505 -4.60 11.07 26.35
N ILE A 506 -5.53 10.88 27.30
CA ILE A 506 -5.27 10.01 28.47
C ILE A 506 -5.02 8.56 28.03
N GLU A 507 -5.81 8.03 27.07
CA GLU A 507 -5.60 6.67 26.56
C GLU A 507 -4.23 6.50 25.93
N TYR A 508 -3.83 7.45 25.08
CA TYR A 508 -2.54 7.42 24.40
C TYR A 508 -1.36 7.56 25.39
N GLY A 509 -1.44 8.56 26.30
CA GLY A 509 -0.37 8.86 27.23
C GLY A 509 -0.16 7.80 28.32
N SER A 510 -1.24 7.08 28.69
CA SER A 510 -1.20 6.01 29.70
C SER A 510 -0.73 4.65 29.15
N ALA A 511 -0.61 4.49 27.86
CA ALA A 511 -0.38 3.19 27.21
C ALA A 511 1.04 2.63 27.44
N GLY A 512 2.01 3.47 27.77
CA GLY A 512 3.43 3.10 27.87
C GLY A 512 4.11 2.89 26.52
N ASN A 513 3.54 2.11 25.62
CA ASN A 513 3.96 1.96 24.23
C ASN A 513 2.82 2.36 23.30
N ALA A 514 3.00 3.41 22.51
CA ALA A 514 2.01 3.84 21.53
C ALA A 514 2.64 4.08 20.15
N MET A 515 1.98 3.61 19.10
CA MET A 515 2.35 3.84 17.70
C MET A 515 1.40 4.84 17.08
N ALA A 516 1.96 5.86 16.40
CA ALA A 516 1.22 6.87 15.66
C ALA A 516 1.37 6.65 14.15
N PHE A 517 0.25 6.43 13.47
CA PHE A 517 0.17 6.34 12.02
C PHE A 517 -0.47 7.60 11.44
N HIS A 518 0.03 8.09 10.32
CA HIS A 518 -0.61 9.18 9.60
C HIS A 518 -0.58 8.98 8.10
N GLY A 519 -1.52 9.61 7.41
CA GLY A 519 -1.62 9.53 5.96
C GLY A 519 -1.81 10.91 5.30
N LEU A 520 -2.39 10.90 4.10
CA LEU A 520 -2.57 12.08 3.27
C LEU A 520 -3.53 13.12 3.87
N GLY A 521 -4.45 12.70 4.75
CA GLY A 521 -5.29 13.63 5.53
C GLY A 521 -4.53 14.46 6.56
N VAL A 522 -3.22 14.22 6.72
CA VAL A 522 -2.29 15.06 7.48
C VAL A 522 -1.44 15.90 6.54
N THR A 523 -0.97 15.35 5.43
CA THR A 523 0.06 15.97 4.59
C THR A 523 -0.49 16.85 3.47
N GLU A 524 -1.65 16.51 2.91
CA GLU A 524 -2.25 17.25 1.78
C GLU A 524 -3.10 18.44 2.27
N HIS A 525 -2.50 19.27 3.11
CA HIS A 525 -3.05 20.51 3.68
C HIS A 525 -2.06 21.67 3.56
N SER A 526 -2.54 22.90 3.58
CA SER A 526 -1.69 24.10 3.59
C SER A 526 -0.74 24.18 4.80
N HIS A 527 -1.02 23.44 5.85
CA HIS A 527 -0.21 23.30 7.07
C HIS A 527 0.21 21.85 7.36
N GLY A 528 0.39 21.05 6.32
CA GLY A 528 0.71 19.63 6.45
C GLY A 528 2.04 19.38 7.19
N SER A 529 3.08 20.15 6.87
CA SER A 529 4.38 20.08 7.54
C SER A 529 4.30 20.39 9.04
N LYS A 530 3.51 21.39 9.43
CA LYS A 530 3.26 21.76 10.83
C LYS A 530 2.51 20.63 11.57
N THR A 531 1.49 20.05 10.94
CA THR A 531 0.75 18.90 11.51
C THR A 531 1.66 17.71 11.78
N VAL A 532 2.58 17.41 10.86
CA VAL A 532 3.56 16.30 11.04
C VAL A 532 4.51 16.60 12.20
N MET A 533 4.97 17.86 12.34
CA MET A 533 5.81 18.25 13.48
C MET A 533 5.06 18.10 14.81
N THR A 534 3.78 18.52 14.89
CA THR A 534 2.96 18.33 16.10
C THR A 534 2.76 16.85 16.46
N LEU A 535 2.59 15.96 15.46
CA LEU A 535 2.55 14.50 15.71
C LEU A 535 3.90 13.97 16.23
N ALA A 536 5.00 14.48 15.70
CA ALA A 536 6.33 14.14 16.20
C ALA A 536 6.54 14.63 17.63
N ASP A 537 6.05 15.83 17.95
CA ASP A 537 6.11 16.39 19.31
C ASP A 537 5.32 15.55 20.31
N ILE A 538 4.11 15.10 19.95
CA ILE A 538 3.31 14.18 20.78
C ILE A 538 4.08 12.87 21.07
N ALA A 539 4.75 12.31 20.08
CA ALA A 539 5.56 11.11 20.27
C ALA A 539 6.79 11.37 21.16
N MET A 540 7.46 12.53 21.03
CA MET A 540 8.58 12.93 21.89
C MET A 540 8.12 13.23 23.32
N MET A 541 6.98 13.93 23.52
CA MET A 541 6.43 14.24 24.84
C MET A 541 6.24 12.98 25.68
N THR A 542 5.81 11.90 25.06
CA THR A 542 5.46 10.65 25.71
C THR A 542 6.58 9.59 25.65
N GLY A 543 7.76 9.96 25.12
CA GLY A 543 8.90 9.06 24.97
C GLY A 543 8.63 7.89 23.98
N ASN A 544 7.67 8.03 23.09
CA ASN A 544 7.28 6.97 22.13
C ASN A 544 8.16 6.92 20.87
N ILE A 545 9.48 7.01 21.04
CA ILE A 545 10.49 6.94 19.97
C ILE A 545 11.67 6.06 20.41
N GLY A 546 12.23 5.29 19.49
CA GLY A 546 13.51 4.60 19.65
C GLY A 546 13.45 3.32 20.49
N ARG A 547 12.34 2.62 20.50
CA ARG A 547 12.18 1.30 21.10
C ARG A 547 11.09 0.48 20.40
N PRO A 548 10.99 -0.85 20.63
CA PRO A 548 9.92 -1.66 20.04
C PRO A 548 8.52 -1.22 20.49
N GLY A 549 7.55 -1.31 19.59
CA GLY A 549 6.13 -1.05 19.88
C GLY A 549 5.74 0.42 19.98
N VAL A 550 6.61 1.34 19.55
CA VAL A 550 6.35 2.79 19.51
C VAL A 550 6.66 3.36 18.12
N GLY A 551 6.56 4.66 17.97
CA GLY A 551 7.08 5.40 16.81
C GLY A 551 6.03 6.15 16.01
N VAL A 552 6.54 6.91 15.03
CA VAL A 552 5.76 7.66 14.05
C VAL A 552 5.94 6.99 12.69
N LEU A 553 4.84 6.49 12.13
CA LEU A 553 4.83 5.69 10.90
C LEU A 553 3.93 6.34 9.85
N PRO A 554 4.51 7.05 8.89
CA PRO A 554 3.76 7.55 7.74
C PRO A 554 3.31 6.38 6.86
N LEU A 555 2.03 6.34 6.54
CA LEU A 555 1.47 5.40 5.58
C LEU A 555 1.73 5.92 4.16
N ARG A 556 2.94 5.66 3.64
CA ARG A 556 3.36 6.09 2.30
C ARG A 556 2.42 5.51 1.25
N GLY A 557 1.84 6.38 0.41
CA GLY A 557 0.80 5.99 -0.54
C GLY A 557 1.29 4.99 -1.58
N GLN A 558 2.19 5.42 -2.46
CA GLN A 558 2.69 4.60 -3.57
C GLN A 558 3.82 3.65 -3.14
N ASN A 559 4.00 2.58 -3.91
CA ASN A 559 4.91 1.47 -3.57
C ASN A 559 6.37 1.88 -3.37
N ASN A 560 6.88 2.82 -4.17
CA ASN A 560 8.28 3.29 -4.11
C ASN A 560 8.41 4.80 -3.87
N VAL A 561 7.41 5.44 -3.23
CA VAL A 561 7.47 6.88 -2.93
C VAL A 561 8.60 7.22 -1.94
N GLN A 562 8.94 6.30 -1.05
CA GLN A 562 10.11 6.42 -0.19
C GLN A 562 11.39 6.36 -1.01
N GLY A 563 11.50 5.39 -1.92
CA GLY A 563 12.68 5.22 -2.76
C GLY A 563 12.91 6.36 -3.75
N ALA A 564 11.87 6.92 -4.36
CA ALA A 564 12.02 8.09 -5.23
C ALA A 564 12.66 9.28 -4.48
N ALA A 565 12.26 9.50 -3.22
CA ALA A 565 12.86 10.50 -2.35
C ALA A 565 14.29 10.10 -1.93
N ASP A 566 14.53 8.84 -1.57
CA ASP A 566 15.86 8.32 -1.20
C ASP A 566 16.87 8.50 -2.35
N MET A 567 16.42 8.36 -3.58
CA MET A 567 17.23 8.50 -4.80
C MET A 567 17.44 9.95 -5.26
N GLY A 568 16.89 10.93 -4.55
CA GLY A 568 17.13 12.35 -4.81
C GLY A 568 16.29 12.95 -5.94
N CYS A 569 15.11 12.37 -6.25
CA CYS A 569 14.14 13.01 -7.12
C CYS A 569 13.41 14.13 -6.38
N GLN A 570 14.18 15.13 -5.95
CA GLN A 570 13.76 16.33 -5.23
C GLN A 570 14.66 17.51 -5.61
N PRO A 571 14.12 18.73 -5.86
CA PRO A 571 14.90 19.83 -6.40
C PRO A 571 15.92 20.42 -5.42
N HIS A 572 15.78 20.19 -4.13
CA HIS A 572 16.64 20.73 -3.06
C HIS A 572 17.60 19.71 -2.45
N GLN A 573 17.44 18.43 -2.79
CA GLN A 573 18.23 17.32 -2.25
C GLN A 573 18.60 16.32 -3.34
N GLY A 574 19.87 15.92 -3.38
CA GLY A 574 20.33 14.79 -4.16
C GLY A 574 20.06 13.44 -3.48
N ALA A 575 20.49 12.34 -4.10
CA ALA A 575 20.36 11.01 -3.53
C ALA A 575 21.01 10.95 -2.13
N GLY A 576 20.34 10.26 -1.20
CA GLY A 576 20.79 10.22 0.19
C GLY A 576 20.43 11.46 1.03
N TYR A 577 19.53 12.32 0.54
CA TYR A 577 19.08 13.55 1.22
C TYR A 577 20.16 14.61 1.45
N LEU A 578 21.22 14.59 0.65
CA LEU A 578 22.24 15.64 0.70
C LEU A 578 21.70 16.90 0.01
N GLN A 579 21.82 18.05 0.70
CA GLN A 579 21.34 19.33 0.17
C GLN A 579 22.12 19.73 -1.07
N VAL A 580 21.48 20.21 -2.11
CA VAL A 580 22.15 20.60 -3.38
C VAL A 580 23.11 21.78 -3.22
N ASN A 581 22.96 22.58 -2.18
CA ASN A 581 23.85 23.68 -1.82
C ASN A 581 24.91 23.30 -0.77
N ASP A 582 25.07 22.02 -0.44
CA ASP A 582 26.05 21.52 0.51
C ASP A 582 27.39 21.24 -0.22
N PRO A 583 28.50 21.84 0.19
CA PRO A 583 29.83 21.59 -0.41
C PRO A 583 30.26 20.10 -0.36
N GLU A 584 29.85 19.34 0.66
CA GLU A 584 30.15 17.90 0.75
C GLU A 584 29.41 17.12 -0.36
N MET A 585 28.15 17.49 -0.62
CA MET A 585 27.38 16.93 -1.72
C MET A 585 28.07 17.18 -3.06
N HIS A 586 28.44 18.43 -3.35
CA HIS A 586 29.14 18.77 -4.58
C HIS A 586 30.40 17.96 -4.76
N LYS A 587 31.30 17.97 -3.77
CA LYS A 587 32.54 17.21 -3.83
C LYS A 587 32.29 15.74 -4.15
N ARG A 588 31.31 15.11 -3.43
CA ARG A 588 31.00 13.68 -3.56
C ARG A 588 30.43 13.32 -4.92
N TYR A 589 29.48 14.12 -5.41
CA TYR A 589 28.76 13.81 -6.64
C TYR A 589 29.52 14.25 -7.88
N GLU A 590 30.18 15.42 -7.85
CA GLU A 590 31.02 15.89 -8.97
C GLU A 590 32.19 14.96 -9.20
N GLU A 591 32.90 14.53 -8.13
CA GLU A 591 33.95 13.52 -8.22
C GLU A 591 33.44 12.20 -8.82
N PHE A 592 32.23 11.81 -8.49
CA PHE A 592 31.64 10.55 -8.95
C PHE A 592 31.11 10.63 -10.39
N TYR A 593 30.37 11.69 -10.71
CA TYR A 593 29.80 11.86 -12.06
C TYR A 593 30.78 12.45 -13.07
N GLY A 594 31.88 13.02 -12.62
CA GLY A 594 32.90 13.65 -13.51
C GLY A 594 32.43 14.95 -14.17
N VAL A 595 31.38 15.59 -13.65
CA VAL A 595 30.78 16.82 -14.19
C VAL A 595 30.47 17.81 -13.06
N HIS A 596 30.44 19.08 -13.41
CA HIS A 596 30.02 20.14 -12.49
C HIS A 596 28.51 20.14 -12.33
N LEU A 597 28.00 20.25 -11.07
CA LEU A 597 26.58 20.27 -10.73
C LEU A 597 26.14 21.67 -10.27
N SER A 598 24.88 22.01 -10.47
CA SER A 598 24.30 23.25 -9.96
C SER A 598 24.11 23.21 -8.43
N ASP A 599 24.45 24.29 -7.76
CA ASP A 599 24.16 24.51 -6.32
C ASP A 599 22.81 25.21 -6.07
N GLN A 600 22.10 25.56 -7.15
CA GLN A 600 20.82 26.25 -7.07
C GLN A 600 19.70 25.24 -6.84
N ILE A 601 18.77 25.59 -5.96
CA ILE A 601 17.55 24.78 -5.75
C ILE A 601 16.67 24.88 -7.00
N GLY A 602 16.30 23.73 -7.56
CA GLY A 602 15.47 23.65 -8.75
C GLY A 602 13.98 23.89 -8.46
N TYR A 603 13.17 23.86 -9.51
CA TYR A 603 11.71 23.99 -9.41
C TYR A 603 11.06 22.74 -8.81
N LYS A 604 10.17 22.97 -7.83
CA LYS A 604 9.19 21.95 -7.37
C LYS A 604 8.07 21.81 -8.42
N ILE A 605 7.36 20.67 -8.47
CA ILE A 605 6.32 20.43 -9.48
C ILE A 605 5.36 21.62 -9.67
N PRO A 606 4.74 22.23 -8.63
CA PRO A 606 3.90 23.42 -8.85
C PRO A 606 4.63 24.58 -9.49
N GLN A 607 5.92 24.79 -9.14
CA GLN A 607 6.74 25.84 -9.74
C GLN A 607 7.13 25.53 -11.20
N MET A 608 7.22 24.23 -11.58
CA MET A 608 7.46 23.87 -12.98
C MET A 608 6.30 24.33 -13.87
N TYR A 609 5.05 24.24 -13.40
CA TYR A 609 3.87 24.73 -14.12
C TYR A 609 3.90 26.26 -14.26
N GLU A 610 4.20 26.96 -13.20
CA GLU A 610 4.36 28.43 -13.25
C GLU A 610 5.49 28.85 -14.19
N ALA A 611 6.63 28.16 -14.14
CA ALA A 611 7.77 28.43 -15.01
C ALA A 611 7.47 28.14 -16.50
N ALA A 612 6.67 27.11 -16.79
CA ALA A 612 6.21 26.82 -18.13
C ALA A 612 5.29 27.94 -18.68
N LEU A 613 4.31 28.37 -17.89
CA LEU A 613 3.41 29.47 -18.25
C LEU A 613 4.15 30.81 -18.42
N ALA A 614 5.19 31.03 -17.62
CA ALA A 614 6.05 32.21 -17.73
C ALA A 614 7.06 32.11 -18.90
N GLY A 615 7.14 30.95 -19.58
CA GLY A 615 8.07 30.71 -20.68
C GLY A 615 9.53 30.52 -20.26
N HIS A 616 9.80 30.27 -18.96
CA HIS A 616 11.14 29.97 -18.44
C HIS A 616 11.46 28.48 -18.59
N LEU A 617 10.48 27.59 -18.35
CA LEU A 617 10.60 26.17 -18.63
C LEU A 617 10.10 25.86 -20.05
N LYS A 618 10.90 25.16 -20.84
CA LYS A 618 10.66 24.87 -22.25
C LYS A 618 10.45 23.40 -22.53
N ALA A 619 11.12 22.53 -21.78
CA ALA A 619 11.00 21.09 -21.92
C ALA A 619 10.72 20.40 -20.59
N LEU A 620 9.85 19.39 -20.65
CA LEU A 620 9.55 18.56 -19.51
C LEU A 620 9.58 17.08 -19.91
N TRP A 621 10.21 16.26 -19.06
CA TRP A 621 10.19 14.81 -19.18
C TRP A 621 9.38 14.21 -18.02
N ILE A 622 8.31 13.51 -18.31
CA ILE A 622 7.44 12.87 -17.31
C ILE A 622 7.59 11.36 -17.43
N MET A 623 7.96 10.70 -16.33
CA MET A 623 8.16 9.26 -16.25
C MET A 623 7.09 8.63 -15.36
N GLY A 624 6.10 7.93 -15.94
CA GLY A 624 5.11 7.11 -15.22
C GLY A 624 4.16 7.88 -14.30
N GLU A 625 3.82 9.12 -14.65
CA GLU A 625 2.88 9.98 -13.90
C GLU A 625 1.84 10.59 -14.84
N ASP A 626 0.60 10.65 -14.38
CA ASP A 626 -0.52 11.25 -15.12
C ASP A 626 -0.94 12.59 -14.49
N VAL A 627 -0.07 13.58 -14.61
CA VAL A 627 -0.21 14.89 -13.94
C VAL A 627 -1.46 15.66 -14.39
N ALA A 628 -1.91 15.48 -15.63
CA ALA A 628 -3.12 16.13 -16.16
C ALA A 628 -4.41 15.61 -15.50
N GLN A 629 -4.38 14.45 -14.81
CA GLN A 629 -5.50 13.95 -14.02
C GLN A 629 -5.25 14.11 -12.51
N THR A 630 -3.99 13.92 -12.05
CA THR A 630 -3.68 13.82 -10.62
C THR A 630 -3.42 15.14 -9.94
N ASP A 631 -2.87 16.12 -10.64
CA ASP A 631 -2.45 17.36 -10.02
C ASP A 631 -3.62 18.36 -9.91
N PRO A 632 -3.61 19.22 -8.87
CA PRO A 632 -4.74 20.08 -8.58
C PRO A 632 -4.87 21.23 -9.59
N ASN A 633 -6.07 21.82 -9.68
CA ASN A 633 -6.36 22.87 -10.63
C ASN A 633 -6.02 22.43 -12.07
N THR A 634 -6.72 21.41 -12.54
CA THR A 634 -6.47 20.72 -13.82
C THR A 634 -6.32 21.70 -15.00
N GLU A 635 -7.14 22.77 -15.10
CA GLU A 635 -7.03 23.76 -16.18
C GLU A 635 -5.66 24.44 -16.19
N HIS A 636 -5.14 24.80 -15.02
CA HIS A 636 -3.82 25.39 -14.86
C HIS A 636 -2.70 24.44 -15.30
N VAL A 637 -2.78 23.16 -14.88
CA VAL A 637 -1.82 22.14 -15.28
C VAL A 637 -1.84 21.91 -16.79
N GLN A 638 -3.01 21.78 -17.39
CA GLN A 638 -3.16 21.61 -18.83
C GLN A 638 -2.65 22.83 -19.61
N ALA A 639 -2.92 24.04 -19.13
CA ALA A 639 -2.37 25.25 -19.73
C ALA A 639 -0.83 25.27 -19.67
N ALA A 640 -0.25 24.83 -18.54
CA ALA A 640 1.20 24.75 -18.39
C ALA A 640 1.83 23.70 -19.33
N LEU A 641 1.22 22.52 -19.46
CA LEU A 641 1.68 21.48 -20.40
C LEU A 641 1.60 21.95 -21.85
N ASN A 642 0.57 22.69 -22.23
CA ASN A 642 0.44 23.29 -23.55
C ASN A 642 1.43 24.43 -23.84
N ALA A 643 1.97 25.08 -22.81
CA ALA A 643 2.93 26.16 -22.95
C ALA A 643 4.39 25.68 -23.18
N LEU A 644 4.65 24.39 -23.00
CA LEU A 644 5.98 23.79 -23.23
C LEU A 644 6.29 23.73 -24.74
N ASP A 645 7.55 23.92 -25.09
CA ASP A 645 8.05 23.74 -26.43
C ASP A 645 8.29 22.26 -26.76
N PHE A 646 8.46 21.42 -25.72
CA PHE A 646 8.74 19.99 -25.90
C PHE A 646 8.37 19.17 -24.64
N LEU A 647 7.54 18.15 -24.80
CA LEU A 647 7.09 17.24 -23.73
C LEU A 647 7.31 15.78 -24.10
N VAL A 648 8.08 15.07 -23.26
CA VAL A 648 8.28 13.61 -23.35
C VAL A 648 7.54 12.92 -22.21
N VAL A 649 6.75 11.89 -22.53
CA VAL A 649 6.03 11.08 -21.54
C VAL A 649 6.39 9.61 -21.71
N GLN A 650 6.86 8.94 -20.64
CA GLN A 650 7.04 7.49 -20.56
C GLN A 650 5.84 6.90 -19.84
N GLU A 651 5.10 6.02 -20.49
CA GLU A 651 3.86 5.48 -19.95
C GLU A 651 3.54 4.05 -20.39
N LEU A 652 2.61 3.39 -19.68
CA LEU A 652 2.09 2.08 -20.04
C LEU A 652 0.92 2.16 -21.02
N PHE A 653 0.15 3.25 -20.96
CA PHE A 653 -1.09 3.48 -21.67
C PHE A 653 -1.17 4.93 -22.15
N MET A 654 -2.03 5.22 -23.11
CA MET A 654 -2.40 6.60 -23.39
C MET A 654 -3.22 7.15 -22.23
N THR A 655 -2.63 8.09 -21.49
CA THR A 655 -3.25 8.81 -20.36
C THR A 655 -3.63 10.23 -20.79
N PRO A 656 -4.45 10.95 -20.00
CA PRO A 656 -4.71 12.38 -20.22
C PRO A 656 -3.45 13.22 -20.41
N THR A 657 -2.37 12.93 -19.67
CA THR A 657 -1.08 13.63 -19.86
C THR A 657 -0.46 13.41 -21.24
N CYS A 658 -0.60 12.20 -21.80
CA CYS A 658 -0.09 11.89 -23.13
C CYS A 658 -0.74 12.76 -24.24
N GLU A 659 -1.93 13.29 -24.00
CA GLU A 659 -2.62 14.17 -24.97
C GLU A 659 -1.85 15.46 -25.24
N PHE A 660 -0.95 15.87 -24.34
CA PHE A 660 -0.12 17.06 -24.46
C PHE A 660 1.28 16.75 -24.96
N ALA A 661 1.70 15.48 -24.98
CA ALA A 661 3.07 15.07 -25.29
C ALA A 661 3.44 15.26 -26.77
N ASP A 662 4.71 15.60 -27.03
CA ASP A 662 5.33 15.52 -28.35
C ASP A 662 5.84 14.11 -28.64
N VAL A 663 6.31 13.41 -27.62
CA VAL A 663 6.78 12.03 -27.69
C VAL A 663 6.20 11.21 -26.54
N VAL A 664 5.61 10.04 -26.89
CA VAL A 664 5.19 9.03 -25.91
C VAL A 664 6.02 7.78 -26.09
N LEU A 665 6.67 7.34 -24.99
CA LEU A 665 7.53 6.17 -24.98
C LEU A 665 6.90 5.00 -24.22
N PRO A 666 6.81 3.80 -24.84
CA PRO A 666 6.18 2.62 -24.23
C PRO A 666 7.08 1.98 -23.17
N ALA A 667 6.68 2.10 -21.90
CA ALA A 667 7.41 1.57 -20.76
C ALA A 667 6.99 0.14 -20.37
N SER A 668 7.83 -0.53 -19.57
CA SER A 668 7.57 -1.84 -19.00
C SER A 668 6.96 -1.77 -17.60
N SER A 669 6.05 -2.70 -17.29
CA SER A 669 5.42 -2.80 -15.97
C SER A 669 6.30 -3.56 -14.96
N PHE A 670 5.88 -3.55 -13.68
CA PHE A 670 6.60 -4.19 -12.58
C PHE A 670 6.84 -5.71 -12.72
N LEU A 671 5.99 -6.42 -13.47
CA LEU A 671 6.20 -7.86 -13.74
C LEU A 671 7.20 -8.12 -14.86
N GLU A 672 7.57 -7.09 -15.61
CA GLU A 672 8.37 -7.14 -16.83
C GLU A 672 9.81 -6.66 -16.62
N LYS A 673 10.14 -6.15 -15.43
CA LYS A 673 11.46 -5.56 -15.11
C LYS A 673 11.96 -5.97 -13.73
N SER A 674 13.25 -5.85 -13.52
CA SER A 674 13.91 -6.05 -12.22
C SER A 674 14.45 -4.74 -11.68
N GLY A 675 14.71 -4.70 -10.38
CA GLY A 675 15.25 -3.54 -9.66
C GLY A 675 14.97 -3.66 -8.18
N THR A 676 14.90 -2.51 -7.49
CA THR A 676 14.52 -2.46 -6.08
C THR A 676 13.41 -1.44 -5.82
N PHE A 677 12.57 -1.71 -4.81
CA PHE A 677 11.63 -0.73 -4.24
C PHE A 677 11.95 -0.52 -2.76
N THR A 678 11.72 0.69 -2.28
CA THR A 678 11.76 1.01 -0.85
C THR A 678 10.34 1.27 -0.34
N ASN A 679 9.84 0.40 0.52
CA ASN A 679 8.49 0.50 1.06
C ASN A 679 8.35 1.58 2.16
N GLY A 680 7.13 1.77 2.70
CA GLY A 680 6.81 2.80 3.69
C GLY A 680 7.54 2.65 5.02
N GLU A 681 8.05 1.47 5.36
CA GLU A 681 8.87 1.21 6.56
C GLU A 681 10.39 1.21 6.28
N ARG A 682 10.84 1.85 5.21
CA ARG A 682 12.25 1.95 4.79
C ARG A 682 12.88 0.63 4.33
N ARG A 683 12.10 -0.36 3.99
CA ARG A 683 12.59 -1.67 3.58
C ARG A 683 12.89 -1.67 2.09
N VAL A 684 14.16 -1.84 1.74
CA VAL A 684 14.65 -1.97 0.35
C VAL A 684 14.46 -3.43 -0.07
N GLN A 685 13.61 -3.67 -1.05
CA GLN A 685 13.20 -5.01 -1.48
C GLN A 685 13.55 -5.23 -2.94
N ARG A 686 14.08 -6.42 -3.27
CA ARG A 686 14.37 -6.79 -4.65
C ARG A 686 13.11 -7.14 -5.42
N VAL A 687 12.93 -6.50 -6.56
CA VAL A 687 11.88 -6.77 -7.56
C VAL A 687 12.47 -7.67 -8.63
N ASN A 688 11.82 -8.78 -8.92
CA ASN A 688 12.26 -9.72 -9.95
C ASN A 688 11.30 -9.70 -11.14
N ALA A 689 11.83 -9.66 -12.35
CA ALA A 689 11.05 -9.84 -13.57
C ALA A 689 10.39 -11.23 -13.59
N VAL A 690 9.10 -11.25 -13.76
CA VAL A 690 8.26 -12.46 -13.76
C VAL A 690 8.05 -12.98 -15.18
N ILE A 691 7.76 -12.05 -16.09
CA ILE A 691 7.52 -12.26 -17.52
C ILE A 691 8.45 -11.37 -18.35
N PRO A 692 8.76 -11.72 -19.59
CA PRO A 692 9.49 -10.80 -20.46
C PRO A 692 8.67 -9.54 -20.75
N PRO A 693 9.28 -8.40 -21.09
CA PRO A 693 8.57 -7.20 -21.52
C PRO A 693 7.59 -7.46 -22.66
N VAL A 694 6.52 -6.67 -22.75
CA VAL A 694 5.66 -6.65 -23.93
C VAL A 694 6.53 -6.26 -25.15
N GLU A 695 6.34 -6.93 -26.27
CA GLU A 695 7.10 -6.64 -27.47
C GLU A 695 7.02 -5.14 -27.81
N GLY A 696 8.16 -4.53 -28.08
CA GLY A 696 8.30 -3.11 -28.39
C GLY A 696 8.46 -2.20 -27.18
N THR A 697 8.22 -2.68 -25.95
CA THR A 697 8.43 -1.87 -24.73
C THR A 697 9.84 -2.04 -24.16
N LYS A 698 10.30 -1.03 -23.41
CA LYS A 698 11.57 -1.09 -22.67
C LYS A 698 11.38 -0.73 -21.19
N PRO A 699 12.17 -1.27 -20.25
CA PRO A 699 12.28 -0.75 -18.90
C PRO A 699 12.67 0.73 -18.89
N ASP A 700 12.16 1.51 -17.96
CA ASP A 700 12.41 2.96 -17.88
C ASP A 700 13.90 3.28 -17.76
N GLY A 701 14.65 2.49 -16.99
CA GLY A 701 16.10 2.65 -16.86
C GLY A 701 16.87 2.42 -18.14
N VAL A 702 16.43 1.50 -19.02
CA VAL A 702 17.02 1.29 -20.35
C VAL A 702 16.79 2.52 -21.21
N ILE A 703 15.57 3.07 -21.21
CA ILE A 703 15.20 4.26 -21.99
C ILE A 703 16.10 5.44 -21.61
N ILE A 704 16.23 5.70 -20.30
CA ILE A 704 17.06 6.83 -19.80
C ILE A 704 18.54 6.61 -20.13
N ALA A 705 19.08 5.41 -19.89
CA ALA A 705 20.48 5.12 -20.16
C ALA A 705 20.83 5.28 -21.65
N GLU A 706 20.00 4.77 -22.56
CA GLU A 706 20.22 4.91 -24.01
C GLU A 706 20.14 6.37 -24.47
N ILE A 707 19.27 7.20 -23.88
CA ILE A 707 19.25 8.66 -24.16
C ILE A 707 20.52 9.34 -23.63
N MET A 708 20.94 9.03 -22.39
CA MET A 708 22.18 9.57 -21.83
C MET A 708 23.37 9.28 -22.73
N GLN A 709 23.51 8.04 -23.20
CA GLN A 709 24.56 7.61 -24.12
C GLN A 709 24.51 8.40 -25.44
N ARG A 710 23.34 8.58 -26.04
CA ARG A 710 23.15 9.34 -27.29
C ARG A 710 23.47 10.84 -27.13
N MET A 711 23.30 11.37 -25.93
CA MET A 711 23.73 12.73 -25.58
C MET A 711 25.21 12.84 -25.26
N GLY A 712 25.98 11.75 -25.36
CA GLY A 712 27.43 11.73 -25.13
C GLY A 712 27.80 11.65 -23.65
N MET A 713 26.90 11.32 -22.73
CA MET A 713 27.23 11.08 -21.33
C MET A 713 27.92 9.71 -21.18
N ASP A 714 28.89 9.63 -20.26
CA ASP A 714 29.54 8.36 -19.90
C ASP A 714 28.61 7.53 -19.01
N GLN A 715 27.63 6.83 -19.62
CA GLN A 715 26.67 5.99 -18.94
C GLN A 715 26.77 4.57 -19.48
N PRO A 716 27.07 3.57 -18.60
CA PRO A 716 27.02 2.15 -18.96
C PRO A 716 25.61 1.69 -19.36
N ASP A 717 25.56 0.58 -20.07
CA ASP A 717 24.29 -0.10 -20.33
C ASP A 717 23.56 -0.38 -19.02
N TYR A 718 22.24 -0.18 -19.03
CA TYR A 718 21.44 -0.34 -17.83
C TYR A 718 21.38 -1.80 -17.37
N THR A 719 21.83 -2.02 -16.16
CA THR A 719 21.50 -3.22 -15.37
C THR A 719 21.12 -2.78 -13.96
N PRO A 720 20.05 -3.33 -13.37
CA PRO A 720 19.66 -2.97 -12.01
C PRO A 720 20.80 -3.18 -11.00
N GLU A 721 21.55 -4.26 -11.14
CA GLU A 721 22.71 -4.60 -10.29
C GLU A 721 23.81 -3.54 -10.37
N GLY A 722 24.12 -3.09 -11.58
CA GLY A 722 25.14 -2.07 -11.82
C GLY A 722 24.77 -0.72 -11.23
N VAL A 723 23.51 -0.30 -11.43
CA VAL A 723 23.02 0.96 -10.89
C VAL A 723 22.87 0.89 -9.36
N LEU A 724 22.41 -0.24 -8.79
CA LEU A 724 22.39 -0.43 -7.33
C LEU A 724 23.78 -0.34 -6.71
N ALA A 725 24.80 -0.90 -7.38
CA ALA A 725 26.19 -0.81 -6.95
C ALA A 725 26.71 0.65 -6.98
N GLU A 726 26.27 1.45 -7.95
CA GLU A 726 26.53 2.89 -8.02
C GLU A 726 25.85 3.62 -6.85
N ILE A 727 24.55 3.35 -6.60
CA ILE A 727 23.79 3.90 -5.48
C ILE A 727 24.46 3.59 -4.13
N ALA A 728 24.91 2.36 -3.92
CA ALA A 728 25.56 1.94 -2.68
C ALA A 728 26.88 2.70 -2.39
N GLN A 729 27.57 3.19 -3.43
CA GLN A 729 28.78 4.00 -3.27
C GLN A 729 28.46 5.44 -2.89
N ILE A 730 27.36 5.98 -3.41
CA ILE A 730 27.04 7.40 -3.28
C ILE A 730 26.08 7.70 -2.14
N VAL A 731 25.11 6.81 -1.85
CA VAL A 731 24.10 6.99 -0.81
C VAL A 731 24.56 6.34 0.49
N PRO A 732 24.89 7.10 1.55
CA PRO A 732 25.52 6.55 2.75
C PRO A 732 24.71 5.45 3.46
N PHE A 733 23.39 5.57 3.50
CA PHE A 733 22.54 4.61 4.19
C PHE A 733 22.16 3.39 3.32
N PHE A 734 22.65 3.34 2.05
CA PHE A 734 22.57 2.18 1.16
C PHE A 734 23.92 1.43 1.05
N LYS A 735 24.96 1.84 1.79
CA LYS A 735 26.33 1.31 1.66
C LYS A 735 26.40 -0.22 1.71
N GLY A 736 25.59 -0.88 2.53
CA GLY A 736 25.54 -2.33 2.64
C GLY A 736 24.52 -2.99 1.69
N ALA A 737 23.82 -2.23 0.85
CA ALA A 737 22.83 -2.74 -0.09
C ALA A 737 23.52 -3.26 -1.35
N THR A 738 23.70 -4.58 -1.45
CA THR A 738 24.21 -5.23 -2.68
C THR A 738 23.13 -6.14 -3.26
N TRP A 739 23.25 -6.45 -4.54
CA TRP A 739 22.30 -7.35 -5.21
C TRP A 739 22.24 -8.73 -4.55
N GLU A 740 23.35 -9.21 -4.01
CA GLU A 740 23.45 -10.47 -3.30
C GLU A 740 22.80 -10.43 -1.92
N ASN A 741 22.92 -9.30 -1.20
CA ASN A 741 22.39 -9.13 0.16
C ASN A 741 20.88 -8.86 0.17
N LEU A 742 20.38 -8.20 -0.87
CA LEU A 742 18.97 -7.87 -0.96
C LEU A 742 18.16 -9.03 -1.52
N THR A 743 17.10 -9.38 -0.83
CA THR A 743 16.11 -10.36 -1.25
C THR A 743 14.76 -9.68 -1.43
N GLU A 744 13.72 -10.44 -1.79
CA GLU A 744 12.34 -9.94 -1.84
C GLU A 744 11.78 -9.64 -0.44
N GLN A 745 12.33 -10.24 0.62
CA GLN A 745 12.04 -9.86 2.01
C GLN A 745 12.54 -8.46 2.30
N GLY A 746 13.67 -8.11 1.72
CA GLY A 746 14.28 -6.81 1.83
C GLY A 746 14.93 -6.52 3.18
N THR A 747 15.59 -5.38 3.26
CA THR A 747 16.32 -4.91 4.44
C THR A 747 16.05 -3.43 4.68
N GLN A 748 15.77 -3.05 5.92
CA GLN A 748 15.45 -1.66 6.27
C GLN A 748 16.71 -0.81 6.37
N TRP A 749 16.73 0.30 5.63
CA TRP A 749 17.86 1.24 5.73
C TRP A 749 17.84 2.06 7.04
N PRO A 750 18.99 2.54 7.56
CA PRO A 750 20.38 2.36 7.09
C PRO A 750 20.80 0.89 7.04
N ILE A 751 21.37 0.48 5.88
CA ILE A 751 21.89 -0.86 5.67
C ILE A 751 23.41 -0.81 5.89
N GLN A 752 23.86 -1.49 6.92
CA GLN A 752 25.28 -1.57 7.31
C GLN A 752 26.04 -2.55 6.42
N ASP A 753 27.37 -2.50 6.48
CA ASP A 753 28.23 -3.48 5.82
C ASP A 753 27.78 -4.92 6.18
N GLY A 754 27.74 -5.80 5.19
CA GLY A 754 27.24 -7.16 5.35
C GLY A 754 25.71 -7.30 5.22
N GLY A 755 24.99 -6.23 4.83
CA GLY A 755 23.54 -6.27 4.59
C GLY A 755 22.67 -6.20 5.85
N ILE A 756 23.23 -5.78 6.99
CA ILE A 756 22.51 -5.71 8.26
C ILE A 756 21.63 -4.44 8.27
N GLY A 757 20.32 -4.63 8.42
CA GLY A 757 19.34 -3.55 8.45
C GLY A 757 19.16 -2.89 9.81
N THR A 758 18.48 -1.75 9.81
CA THR A 758 18.14 -0.97 11.01
C THR A 758 16.62 -0.84 11.13
N PRO A 759 15.92 -1.80 11.75
CA PRO A 759 14.45 -1.79 11.86
C PRO A 759 13.91 -0.60 12.68
N ILE A 760 14.62 -0.19 13.73
CA ILE A 760 14.23 0.91 14.61
C ILE A 760 15.27 2.02 14.51
N LEU A 761 14.82 3.23 14.18
CA LEU A 761 15.64 4.44 14.20
C LEU A 761 15.62 5.08 15.58
N HIS A 762 16.63 5.92 15.84
CA HIS A 762 16.69 6.75 17.05
C HIS A 762 16.74 5.96 18.37
N LEU A 763 17.40 4.79 18.38
CA LEU A 763 17.56 3.97 19.60
C LEU A 763 18.22 4.78 20.73
N ASP A 764 19.39 5.35 20.46
CA ASP A 764 20.17 6.08 21.47
C ASP A 764 20.08 7.60 21.34
N SER A 765 20.04 8.11 20.11
CA SER A 765 20.00 9.54 19.80
C SER A 765 19.24 9.81 18.49
N PHE A 766 18.75 11.02 18.32
CA PHE A 766 18.22 11.46 17.04
C PHE A 766 19.36 11.72 16.04
N LYS A 767 19.10 11.57 14.74
CA LYS A 767 20.11 11.83 13.71
C LYS A 767 20.62 13.28 13.75
N ARG A 768 19.76 14.23 14.16
CA ARG A 768 20.13 15.65 14.34
C ARG A 768 20.80 15.94 15.71
N GLY A 769 21.05 14.93 16.54
CA GLY A 769 21.54 15.02 17.92
C GLY A 769 20.40 14.97 18.93
N LEU A 770 19.69 16.07 19.15
CA LEU A 770 18.50 16.16 19.99
C LEU A 770 17.24 16.25 19.13
N GLY A 771 16.14 15.68 19.60
CA GLY A 771 14.82 15.90 19.02
C GLY A 771 14.36 17.34 19.29
N LYS A 772 13.69 17.99 18.37
CA LYS A 772 13.31 19.39 18.53
C LYS A 772 11.80 19.55 18.56
N PHE A 773 11.29 20.18 19.61
CA PHE A 773 9.90 20.58 19.75
C PHE A 773 9.58 21.83 18.93
N HIS A 774 8.36 21.85 18.35
CA HIS A 774 7.86 22.96 17.55
C HIS A 774 6.44 23.30 17.96
N PHE A 775 6.18 24.54 18.32
CA PHE A 775 4.82 25.00 18.62
C PHE A 775 4.31 25.91 17.50
N PHE A 776 3.07 25.68 17.10
CA PHE A 776 2.40 26.48 16.07
C PHE A 776 1.01 26.89 16.58
N HIS A 777 0.60 28.11 16.31
CA HIS A 777 -0.80 28.48 16.43
C HIS A 777 -1.55 28.02 15.19
N PHE A 778 -2.78 27.54 15.38
CA PHE A 778 -3.66 27.22 14.26
C PHE A 778 -3.84 28.43 13.33
N GLN A 779 -3.84 28.16 12.07
CA GLN A 779 -4.17 29.11 10.98
C GLN A 779 -5.22 28.45 10.09
N GLU A 780 -6.22 29.23 9.66
CA GLU A 780 -7.23 28.72 8.73
C GLU A 780 -6.58 28.50 7.35
N SER A 781 -7.13 27.58 6.57
CA SER A 781 -6.74 27.40 5.18
C SER A 781 -7.04 28.66 4.36
N LYS A 782 -6.08 29.11 3.54
CA LYS A 782 -6.27 30.25 2.64
C LYS A 782 -7.42 30.02 1.65
N GLU A 783 -7.68 28.77 1.29
CA GLU A 783 -8.82 28.39 0.46
C GLU A 783 -10.14 28.76 1.13
N ILE A 784 -10.30 28.43 2.41
CA ILE A 784 -11.52 28.75 3.17
C ILE A 784 -11.61 30.24 3.47
N GLU A 785 -10.51 30.93 3.80
CA GLU A 785 -10.50 32.36 4.01
C GLU A 785 -10.98 33.15 2.76
N LYS A 786 -10.53 32.72 1.58
CA LYS A 786 -10.85 33.37 0.31
C LYS A 786 -12.25 33.02 -0.21
N HIS A 787 -12.65 31.77 -0.10
CA HIS A 787 -13.79 31.24 -0.85
C HIS A 787 -14.90 30.63 0.02
N GLY A 788 -14.67 30.36 1.31
CA GLY A 788 -15.62 29.63 2.17
C GLY A 788 -16.97 30.34 2.39
N THR A 789 -17.06 31.68 2.16
CA THR A 789 -18.34 32.41 2.22
C THR A 789 -19.22 32.17 0.98
N GLU A 790 -18.62 32.06 -0.19
CA GLU A 790 -19.32 31.85 -1.47
C GLU A 790 -19.59 30.35 -1.71
N TYR A 791 -18.70 29.52 -1.27
CA TYR A 791 -18.74 28.05 -1.42
C TYR A 791 -18.77 27.37 -0.05
N PRO A 792 -19.98 27.10 0.49
CA PRO A 792 -20.17 26.80 1.91
C PRO A 792 -19.80 25.38 2.33
N PHE A 793 -19.51 24.48 1.40
CA PHE A 793 -19.10 23.11 1.70
C PHE A 793 -17.58 22.96 1.60
N ILE A 794 -17.02 22.10 2.44
CA ILE A 794 -15.64 21.65 2.32
C ILE A 794 -15.63 20.30 1.62
N LEU A 795 -15.08 20.25 0.41
CA LEU A 795 -14.80 19.00 -0.27
C LEU A 795 -13.46 18.44 0.20
N THR A 796 -13.46 17.21 0.66
CA THR A 796 -12.26 16.43 0.93
C THR A 796 -12.17 15.24 -0.03
N THR A 797 -10.96 14.91 -0.44
CA THR A 797 -10.73 13.82 -1.40
C THR A 797 -10.10 12.60 -0.76
N GLY A 798 -10.25 11.42 -1.34
CA GLY A 798 -9.66 10.20 -0.81
C GLY A 798 -9.48 9.10 -1.83
N ARG A 799 -9.40 7.87 -1.32
CA ARG A 799 -9.23 6.64 -2.09
C ARG A 799 -10.31 5.64 -1.69
N ILE A 800 -10.50 4.62 -2.54
CA ILE A 800 -11.27 3.42 -2.22
C ILE A 800 -10.40 2.17 -2.38
N LEU A 801 -10.89 1.07 -1.83
CA LEU A 801 -10.16 -0.21 -1.86
C LEU A 801 -9.91 -0.72 -3.29
N GLU A 802 -10.88 -0.58 -4.17
CA GLU A 802 -10.92 -1.20 -5.48
C GLU A 802 -9.97 -0.53 -6.48
N HIS A 803 -9.83 0.79 -6.38
CA HIS A 803 -9.00 1.54 -7.31
C HIS A 803 -7.72 2.07 -6.66
N TYR A 804 -6.79 2.47 -7.49
CA TYR A 804 -5.51 2.98 -7.05
C TYR A 804 -5.11 4.21 -7.85
N ASN A 805 -4.79 5.29 -7.12
CA ASN A 805 -4.41 6.59 -7.69
C ASN A 805 -5.41 7.05 -8.77
N CYS A 806 -4.96 7.48 -9.95
CA CYS A 806 -5.80 7.87 -11.10
C CYS A 806 -6.50 6.69 -11.82
N GLY A 807 -6.40 5.47 -11.28
CA GLY A 807 -7.10 4.30 -11.80
C GLY A 807 -6.55 3.71 -13.09
N THR A 808 -5.52 4.25 -13.71
CA THR A 808 -4.96 3.83 -15.00
C THR A 808 -4.75 2.31 -15.12
N MET A 809 -4.19 1.68 -14.08
CA MET A 809 -4.00 0.23 -14.05
C MET A 809 -5.27 -0.51 -13.61
N THR A 810 -5.91 -0.08 -12.52
CA THR A 810 -7.00 -0.83 -11.89
C THR A 810 -8.30 -0.80 -12.69
N ARG A 811 -8.60 0.28 -13.43
CA ARG A 811 -9.75 0.35 -14.33
C ARG A 811 -9.65 -0.63 -15.51
N ARG A 812 -8.44 -1.07 -15.87
CA ARG A 812 -8.16 -2.07 -16.90
C ARG A 812 -8.12 -3.51 -16.37
N THR A 813 -8.82 -3.74 -15.28
CA THR A 813 -8.96 -5.04 -14.61
C THR A 813 -10.40 -5.26 -14.17
N GLY A 814 -10.73 -6.41 -13.60
CA GLY A 814 -12.06 -6.68 -13.07
C GLY A 814 -12.50 -5.77 -11.91
N ASN A 815 -11.60 -4.90 -11.38
CA ASN A 815 -11.95 -3.91 -10.37
C ASN A 815 -13.01 -2.93 -10.88
N ALA A 816 -13.00 -2.59 -12.17
CA ALA A 816 -14.02 -1.75 -12.79
C ALA A 816 -15.43 -2.38 -12.80
N GLN A 817 -15.55 -3.71 -12.62
CA GLN A 817 -16.83 -4.38 -12.46
C GLN A 817 -17.35 -4.31 -11.01
N ILE A 818 -16.49 -4.04 -10.04
CA ILE A 818 -16.85 -3.86 -8.63
C ILE A 818 -17.25 -2.40 -8.38
N VAL A 819 -16.39 -1.46 -8.81
CA VAL A 819 -16.66 -0.02 -8.77
C VAL A 819 -16.35 0.57 -10.14
N SER A 820 -17.32 1.25 -10.75
CA SER A 820 -17.25 1.74 -12.13
C SER A 820 -17.19 3.26 -12.27
N GLU A 821 -17.34 4.02 -11.18
CA GLU A 821 -17.37 5.48 -11.19
C GLU A 821 -17.00 6.05 -9.82
N ASP A 822 -16.54 7.32 -9.79
CA ASP A 822 -16.43 8.09 -8.56
C ASP A 822 -17.82 8.56 -8.10
N LEU A 823 -18.04 8.67 -6.79
CA LEU A 823 -19.29 9.15 -6.18
C LEU A 823 -19.00 10.29 -5.22
N LEU A 824 -19.96 11.20 -5.06
CA LEU A 824 -19.90 12.28 -4.07
C LEU A 824 -20.70 11.90 -2.83
N ALA A 825 -20.04 11.66 -1.72
CA ALA A 825 -20.71 11.48 -0.44
C ALA A 825 -21.18 12.85 0.10
N ILE A 826 -22.46 12.91 0.49
CA ILE A 826 -23.11 14.08 1.09
C ILE A 826 -23.96 13.65 2.28
N HIS A 827 -23.90 14.43 3.37
CA HIS A 827 -24.71 14.16 4.57
C HIS A 827 -26.21 14.26 4.27
N PRO A 828 -27.08 13.38 4.85
CA PRO A 828 -28.53 13.41 4.62
C PRO A 828 -29.19 14.79 4.85
N ASP A 829 -28.77 15.52 5.90
CA ASP A 829 -29.32 16.84 6.20
C ASP A 829 -29.00 17.88 5.11
N ASP A 830 -27.81 17.79 4.52
CA ASP A 830 -27.40 18.73 3.46
C ASP A 830 -28.02 18.32 2.12
N ALA A 831 -28.11 17.02 1.85
CA ALA A 831 -28.83 16.48 0.70
C ALA A 831 -30.31 16.95 0.69
N ALA A 832 -30.99 16.85 1.84
CA ALA A 832 -32.38 17.32 2.00
C ALA A 832 -32.51 18.83 1.76
N LYS A 833 -31.60 19.66 2.32
CA LYS A 833 -31.60 21.12 2.09
C LYS A 833 -31.39 21.49 0.61
N LYS A 834 -30.60 20.73 -0.12
CA LYS A 834 -30.30 20.94 -1.54
C LYS A 834 -31.27 20.22 -2.49
N GLY A 835 -32.22 19.44 -1.96
CA GLY A 835 -33.19 18.65 -2.75
C GLY A 835 -32.50 17.53 -3.55
N ILE A 836 -31.40 16.96 -3.01
CA ILE A 836 -30.62 15.89 -3.62
C ILE A 836 -31.07 14.55 -3.03
N GLU A 837 -31.27 13.57 -3.88
CA GLU A 837 -31.54 12.17 -3.49
C GLU A 837 -30.35 11.28 -3.85
N ASP A 838 -30.28 10.10 -3.23
CA ASP A 838 -29.23 9.12 -3.52
C ASP A 838 -29.24 8.71 -5.01
N GLY A 839 -28.08 8.74 -5.67
CA GLY A 839 -27.94 8.46 -7.11
C GLY A 839 -28.23 9.65 -8.04
N ASP A 840 -28.66 10.81 -7.53
CA ASP A 840 -28.86 12.00 -8.37
C ASP A 840 -27.53 12.48 -8.98
N LEU A 841 -27.58 12.92 -10.23
CA LEU A 841 -26.46 13.63 -10.84
C LEU A 841 -26.41 15.06 -10.27
N VAL A 842 -25.29 15.43 -9.69
CA VAL A 842 -25.04 16.74 -9.12
C VAL A 842 -23.89 17.44 -9.82
N ARG A 843 -23.92 18.77 -9.82
CA ARG A 843 -22.85 19.66 -10.20
C ARG A 843 -22.14 20.12 -8.92
N VAL A 844 -20.86 19.79 -8.79
CA VAL A 844 -19.98 20.34 -7.75
C VAL A 844 -19.15 21.41 -8.42
N HIS A 845 -19.08 22.58 -7.85
CA HIS A 845 -18.34 23.71 -8.42
C HIS A 845 -17.60 24.52 -7.36
N SER A 846 -16.49 25.11 -7.77
CA SER A 846 -15.62 25.98 -6.97
C SER A 846 -15.33 27.27 -7.73
N ALA A 847 -14.47 28.11 -7.18
CA ALA A 847 -13.98 29.31 -7.87
C ALA A 847 -13.17 29.00 -9.15
N ARG A 848 -12.78 27.72 -9.40
CA ARG A 848 -11.92 27.33 -10.53
C ARG A 848 -12.67 26.59 -11.63
N GLY A 849 -13.62 25.75 -11.29
CA GLY A 849 -14.32 24.96 -12.28
C GLY A 849 -15.47 24.17 -11.69
N GLU A 850 -15.96 23.22 -12.47
CA GLU A 850 -17.07 22.35 -12.08
C GLU A 850 -16.84 20.89 -12.51
N VAL A 851 -17.46 19.98 -11.78
CA VAL A 851 -17.54 18.56 -12.14
C VAL A 851 -18.96 18.05 -11.93
N ARG A 852 -19.36 17.08 -12.75
CA ARG A 852 -20.65 16.42 -12.63
C ARG A 852 -20.42 14.99 -12.18
N ILE A 853 -21.04 14.62 -11.05
CA ILE A 853 -20.82 13.35 -10.38
C ILE A 853 -22.12 12.90 -9.73
N LYS A 854 -22.30 11.58 -9.51
CA LYS A 854 -23.49 11.09 -8.81
C LYS A 854 -23.34 11.24 -7.30
N ALA A 855 -24.40 11.69 -6.66
CA ALA A 855 -24.46 11.80 -5.21
C ALA A 855 -24.67 10.42 -4.56
N ARG A 856 -24.00 10.21 -3.44
CA ARG A 856 -24.25 9.14 -2.48
C ARG A 856 -24.60 9.75 -1.14
N VAL A 857 -25.86 9.60 -0.72
CA VAL A 857 -26.30 10.11 0.57
C VAL A 857 -25.78 9.19 1.68
N SER A 858 -24.92 9.72 2.56
CA SER A 858 -24.20 8.92 3.56
C SER A 858 -23.92 9.72 4.83
N THR A 859 -23.98 9.04 5.99
CA THR A 859 -23.61 9.59 7.30
C THR A 859 -22.10 9.50 7.58
N GLU A 860 -21.31 8.99 6.65
CA GLU A 860 -19.85 8.88 6.84
C GLU A 860 -19.14 10.23 6.96
N VAL A 861 -19.76 11.31 6.47
CA VAL A 861 -19.31 12.69 6.58
C VAL A 861 -20.24 13.50 7.47
N LYS A 862 -19.72 14.54 8.11
CA LYS A 862 -20.53 15.53 8.87
C LYS A 862 -21.26 16.49 7.94
N PRO A 863 -22.35 17.14 8.41
CA PRO A 863 -22.95 18.29 7.70
C PRO A 863 -21.90 19.35 7.36
N GLY A 864 -21.98 19.89 6.14
CA GLY A 864 -21.02 20.86 5.60
C GLY A 864 -19.76 20.25 4.97
N VAL A 865 -19.59 18.93 5.04
CA VAL A 865 -18.45 18.20 4.44
C VAL A 865 -18.92 17.30 3.31
N LEU A 866 -18.24 17.39 2.18
CA LEU A 866 -18.41 16.49 1.04
C LEU A 866 -17.16 15.61 0.87
N TYR A 867 -17.33 14.40 0.34
CA TYR A 867 -16.21 13.50 0.07
C TYR A 867 -16.33 12.85 -1.30
N THR A 868 -15.22 12.79 -2.03
CA THR A 868 -15.15 12.05 -3.30
C THR A 868 -13.76 11.47 -3.53
N THR A 869 -13.63 10.71 -4.62
CA THR A 869 -12.38 10.15 -5.13
C THR A 869 -12.05 10.72 -6.51
N PHE A 870 -10.90 10.38 -7.10
CA PHE A 870 -10.48 10.88 -8.42
C PHE A 870 -9.89 9.76 -9.30
N HIS A 871 -10.48 8.57 -9.22
CA HIS A 871 -9.99 7.38 -9.93
C HIS A 871 -10.39 7.35 -11.41
N PHE A 872 -11.39 8.13 -11.80
CA PHE A 872 -11.98 8.09 -13.13
C PHE A 872 -11.77 9.42 -13.86
N PRO A 873 -11.07 9.44 -15.03
CA PRO A 873 -10.84 10.66 -15.79
C PRO A 873 -12.12 11.28 -16.36
N GLU A 874 -13.23 10.51 -16.41
CA GLU A 874 -14.54 10.98 -16.84
C GLU A 874 -15.11 12.04 -15.87
N HIS A 875 -14.60 12.13 -14.66
CA HIS A 875 -15.03 13.04 -13.61
C HIS A 875 -13.92 13.96 -13.12
N LEU A 876 -12.90 14.25 -13.84
CA LEU A 876 -11.74 15.12 -13.53
C LEU A 876 -11.93 16.01 -12.25
N VAL A 877 -12.02 15.37 -11.07
CA VAL A 877 -12.35 16.03 -9.79
C VAL A 877 -11.38 17.18 -9.49
N ASN A 878 -10.15 17.08 -9.96
CA ASN A 878 -9.14 18.13 -9.79
C ASN A 878 -9.43 19.42 -10.58
N MET A 879 -10.47 19.47 -11.41
CA MET A 879 -11.00 20.73 -11.96
C MET A 879 -11.51 21.70 -10.90
N VAL A 880 -11.97 21.18 -9.74
CA VAL A 880 -12.48 22.03 -8.65
C VAL A 880 -11.45 22.28 -7.57
N THR A 881 -10.33 21.55 -7.52
CA THR A 881 -9.31 21.68 -6.47
C THR A 881 -8.48 22.95 -6.63
N SER A 882 -7.87 23.40 -5.52
CA SER A 882 -7.15 24.68 -5.47
C SER A 882 -5.65 24.51 -5.72
N SER A 883 -4.98 25.61 -6.07
CA SER A 883 -3.51 25.68 -6.16
C SER A 883 -2.85 25.98 -4.81
N GLU A 884 -3.63 26.10 -3.71
CA GLU A 884 -3.05 26.33 -2.39
C GLU A 884 -2.20 25.11 -1.97
N CYS A 885 -1.09 25.40 -1.32
CA CYS A 885 -0.07 24.42 -0.98
C CYS A 885 0.43 24.60 0.45
N ASP A 886 1.06 23.54 0.98
CA ASP A 886 1.86 23.61 2.20
C ASP A 886 2.99 24.63 2.05
N GLU A 887 3.15 25.50 3.03
CA GLU A 887 4.07 26.65 2.98
C GLU A 887 5.54 26.23 2.85
N ASP A 888 5.94 25.15 3.49
CA ASP A 888 7.33 24.68 3.51
C ASP A 888 7.67 23.83 2.28
N THR A 889 6.74 22.98 1.88
CA THR A 889 7.02 21.93 0.91
C THR A 889 6.36 22.11 -0.44
N MET A 890 5.35 22.97 -0.54
CA MET A 890 4.48 23.12 -1.71
C MET A 890 3.71 21.82 -2.06
N CYS A 891 3.42 20.96 -1.05
CA CYS A 891 2.47 19.89 -1.23
C CYS A 891 1.06 20.49 -1.39
N PRO A 892 0.31 20.15 -2.46
CA PRO A 892 -1.01 20.74 -2.69
C PRO A 892 -2.05 20.37 -1.62
N GLU A 893 -2.99 21.28 -1.38
CA GLU A 893 -4.08 21.11 -0.42
C GLU A 893 -5.30 20.42 -1.05
N TYR A 894 -5.26 19.10 -1.21
CA TYR A 894 -6.37 18.30 -1.77
C TYR A 894 -7.52 18.06 -0.79
N LYS A 895 -7.31 18.30 0.51
CA LYS A 895 -8.25 17.89 1.57
C LYS A 895 -9.17 19.01 2.03
N VAL A 896 -8.92 20.24 1.58
CA VAL A 896 -9.73 21.42 1.93
C VAL A 896 -9.98 22.21 0.66
N VAL A 897 -11.14 22.01 0.08
CA VAL A 897 -11.58 22.73 -1.13
C VAL A 897 -12.96 23.32 -0.88
N ALA A 898 -13.08 24.65 -1.01
CA ALA A 898 -14.36 25.35 -0.89
C ALA A 898 -15.20 25.11 -2.15
N VAL A 899 -16.36 24.46 -1.99
CA VAL A 899 -17.27 24.11 -3.09
C VAL A 899 -18.72 24.39 -2.74
N ASP A 900 -19.59 24.49 -3.77
CA ASP A 900 -21.02 24.32 -3.62
C ASP A 900 -21.51 23.16 -4.49
N VAL A 901 -22.70 22.63 -4.17
CA VAL A 901 -23.31 21.49 -4.83
C VAL A 901 -24.74 21.78 -5.21
N GLU A 902 -25.12 21.42 -6.43
CA GLU A 902 -26.46 21.62 -6.97
C GLU A 902 -26.95 20.39 -7.73
N LYS A 903 -28.21 20.04 -7.56
CA LYS A 903 -28.86 19.01 -8.38
C LYS A 903 -28.90 19.42 -9.85
N VAL A 904 -28.40 18.56 -10.74
CA VAL A 904 -28.55 18.80 -12.20
C VAL A 904 -30.00 18.55 -12.57
N ALA A 905 -30.69 19.58 -13.07
CA ALA A 905 -32.07 19.44 -13.49
C ALA A 905 -32.21 18.42 -14.63
N THR A 906 -32.94 17.32 -14.39
CA THR A 906 -33.34 16.43 -15.47
C THR A 906 -34.34 17.19 -16.34
N ARG A 907 -34.00 17.48 -17.61
CA ARG A 907 -34.98 17.95 -18.61
C ARG A 907 -36.10 16.92 -18.70
N LYS A 908 -37.27 17.21 -18.12
CA LYS A 908 -38.51 16.51 -18.44
C LYS A 908 -38.85 16.82 -19.90
N GLY A 909 -38.69 15.85 -20.75
CA GLY A 909 -39.26 15.92 -22.07
C GLY A 909 -38.37 15.45 -23.20
N HIS A 910 -38.89 14.43 -23.86
CA HIS A 910 -38.53 13.77 -25.12
C HIS A 910 -37.50 12.63 -24.97
N GLY A 911 -38.04 11.42 -25.21
CA GLY A 911 -37.25 10.21 -25.41
C GLY A 911 -36.16 10.52 -26.44
N ALA A 912 -34.95 10.62 -25.94
CA ALA A 912 -33.76 10.66 -26.76
C ALA A 912 -33.03 9.34 -26.50
N GLU A 913 -32.96 8.58 -27.57
CA GLU A 913 -32.06 7.48 -27.77
C GLU A 913 -30.72 7.71 -27.07
N MET A 914 -30.36 6.79 -26.16
CA MET A 914 -28.98 6.66 -25.75
C MET A 914 -28.20 6.29 -27.02
N ALA A 915 -27.48 7.26 -27.56
CA ALA A 915 -26.44 6.98 -28.52
C ALA A 915 -25.40 6.12 -27.80
N SER A 916 -25.50 4.81 -28.02
CA SER A 916 -24.42 3.88 -27.74
C SER A 916 -23.24 4.32 -28.60
N ILE A 917 -22.22 4.90 -27.99
CA ILE A 917 -20.91 4.95 -28.63
C ILE A 917 -20.40 3.51 -28.60
N ALA A 918 -20.78 2.77 -29.64
CA ALA A 918 -20.17 1.49 -29.93
C ALA A 918 -18.74 1.78 -30.37
N HIS A 919 -17.77 1.38 -29.56
CA HIS A 919 -16.42 1.20 -30.08
C HIS A 919 -16.46 0.11 -31.16
N PRO A 920 -15.86 0.33 -32.34
CA PRO A 920 -15.68 -0.73 -33.31
C PRO A 920 -14.72 -1.77 -32.75
N GLY A 921 -15.05 -3.05 -32.93
CA GLY A 921 -14.41 -4.26 -32.42
C GLY A 921 -12.96 -4.49 -32.81
#